data_b12cc2d0a5c2b59d6d07e720a43e597f
#
_entry.id   b12cc2d0a5c2b59d6d07e720a43e597f
#
_cell.length_a   1.000
_cell.length_b   1.000
_cell.length_c   1.000
_cell.angle_alpha   90.00
_cell.angle_beta   90.00
_cell.angle_gamma   90.00
#
_symmetry.space_group_name_H-M   'P 1'
#
loop_
_entity.id
_entity.type
_entity.pdbx_description
1 polymer ?
#
loop_
_entity_poly.entity_id
_entity_poly.type
_entity_poly.pdbx_seq_one_letter_code
_entity_poly.pdbx_strand_id
1 'polypeptide(L)'
;MRLETQRPRVRHALLAATSLAALVALPVVASAQDKADVVEEIIVTATKRDATILNVPFSINAQTEADIQKSGAVTLEDLSRNVAGLTIQNLGPGQSQVSVRGVSAGQVVRDQPGVKEQVGVYLDESVISLSLFTPDIDLFDLNRVETLRGPQGTLFGSGSVGGTIRYITKQPKLGVYEGMVEANLNTVDEDDTGGYVKGVVNLPLGDKAALRVVGYDTEYAGFIDALGEGGKRKDNVNDGSRRGGRVALLLQPTENIKITPRVVYQEIKAGGFNRQESFNLFANPFTTTRPAITMGEREQYLLLDESFNDKTFLGDLTASFGFDGVDLTSVTSYIDRKIDVNRDASSLTGSVSVDLGFPAAAVTLPSKLVDTTDLEQFTQELRLSSDTDGPLQWVVGGFYSKVDRVYNQRLPTPGYDAYTDATLGAGTSAAVANGFPANSPYNAYLPYDIKQKAVFGEASYAIDKLTITAGGRYYDFSETRRFKSGGLFANGDDQTDKTSSDGFTPRVLLSYKANPGLTFNAQASKGFRLGGVNDPLNIPLCTPQDAAIFGGFQSYDDETLWNYEGGVKSRFSNVTFNGAVFYTDIKNLQTTLDAGSCSSRVVFNVPKAHTMGVEGELKARLAPSFEIGVSGSVLEAQFDSTVKDGTGAVIGGIRDGNRLPSVPKFQISFNATYTHSLTATIDGYITASVQHVGNRYTQASDQENNPRSFVSGLPFGGATGNQATILDLQLPSYELVNLSAGLNLQDGLDVIVYANNLFDENPLLSFDRERGGRARLGYTVGQPRTIGVTVRKAF
;
A
#
# COMPACT_ATOMS: atom_id res chain seq x y z
N MET A 1 33.58 -6.28 7.88
CA MET A 1 33.79 -6.19 6.44
C MET A 1 33.27 -4.85 6.04
N ARG A 2 34.10 -3.92 5.56
CA ARG A 2 33.64 -2.65 5.06
C ARG A 2 32.93 -2.95 3.73
N LEU A 3 31.63 -2.72 3.64
CA LEU A 3 30.95 -2.58 2.36
C LEU A 3 31.58 -1.35 1.70
N GLU A 4 32.31 -1.59 0.64
CA GLU A 4 32.77 -0.49 -0.23
C GLU A 4 31.55 0.27 -0.73
N THR A 5 31.50 1.52 -0.35
CA THR A 5 30.52 2.47 -0.86
C THR A 5 30.62 2.49 -2.40
N GLN A 6 29.67 1.87 -3.07
CA GLN A 6 29.48 2.09 -4.50
C GLN A 6 29.18 3.57 -4.71
N ARG A 7 30.18 4.32 -5.09
CA ARG A 7 30.09 5.64 -5.76
C ARG A 7 30.46 5.43 -7.21
N PRO A 8 29.99 6.20 -8.10
CA PRO A 8 28.69 6.79 -8.43
C PRO A 8 28.31 6.48 -9.89
N ARG A 9 27.26 5.79 -10.13
CA ARG A 9 26.66 5.67 -11.48
C ARG A 9 25.80 6.90 -11.85
N VAL A 10 25.53 7.80 -10.91
CA VAL A 10 24.73 9.03 -11.09
C VAL A 10 25.27 9.95 -12.19
N ARG A 11 26.60 10.00 -12.42
CA ARG A 11 27.17 10.79 -13.52
C ARG A 11 26.81 10.28 -14.92
N HIS A 12 26.49 9.00 -15.05
CA HIS A 12 26.10 8.41 -16.34
C HIS A 12 24.63 8.60 -16.65
N ALA A 13 23.76 8.61 -15.64
CA ALA A 13 22.33 8.85 -15.82
C ALA A 13 22.04 10.31 -16.24
N LEU A 14 22.76 11.29 -15.67
CA LEU A 14 22.66 12.69 -16.10
C LEU A 14 23.20 12.90 -17.52
N LEU A 15 24.23 12.17 -17.92
CA LEU A 15 24.77 12.21 -19.31
C LEU A 15 23.85 11.51 -20.30
N ALA A 16 23.13 10.45 -19.89
CA ALA A 16 22.11 9.80 -20.71
C ALA A 16 20.86 10.67 -20.89
N ALA A 17 20.42 11.40 -19.85
CA ALA A 17 19.32 12.36 -19.96
C ALA A 17 19.67 13.55 -20.89
N THR A 18 20.92 14.04 -20.87
CA THR A 18 21.40 15.07 -21.82
C THR A 18 21.58 14.54 -23.23
N SER A 19 21.90 13.26 -23.41
CA SER A 19 22.02 12.62 -24.74
C SER A 19 20.63 12.37 -25.36
N LEU A 20 19.59 12.06 -24.56
CA LEU A 20 18.22 11.92 -25.03
C LEU A 20 17.63 13.27 -25.47
N ALA A 21 18.00 14.37 -24.82
CA ALA A 21 17.61 15.72 -25.23
C ALA A 21 18.23 16.13 -26.61
N ALA A 22 19.38 15.57 -26.97
CA ALA A 22 20.04 15.83 -28.24
C ALA A 22 19.43 15.05 -29.43
N LEU A 23 18.75 13.92 -29.18
CA LEU A 23 18.05 13.13 -30.22
C LEU A 23 16.69 13.72 -30.63
N VAL A 24 16.16 14.69 -29.88
CA VAL A 24 14.89 15.38 -30.15
C VAL A 24 15.04 16.57 -31.11
N ALA A 25 16.27 16.94 -31.50
CA ALA A 25 16.53 18.02 -32.41
C ALA A 25 16.49 17.59 -33.89
N LEU A 26 15.47 16.88 -34.33
CA LEU A 26 15.18 16.69 -35.77
C LEU A 26 14.30 17.83 -36.26
N PRO A 27 14.51 18.38 -37.47
CA PRO A 27 13.76 19.51 -37.97
C PRO A 27 12.29 19.11 -38.21
N VAL A 28 11.38 19.73 -37.48
CA VAL A 28 9.94 19.63 -37.72
C VAL A 28 9.60 20.38 -38.99
N VAL A 29 9.27 19.64 -40.04
CA VAL A 29 8.55 20.21 -41.18
C VAL A 29 7.10 20.38 -40.77
N ALA A 30 6.72 21.62 -40.54
CA ALA A 30 5.32 21.97 -40.19
C ALA A 30 4.37 21.62 -41.32
N SER A 31 3.51 20.67 -41.12
CA SER A 31 2.30 20.47 -41.92
C SER A 31 1.12 20.83 -40.99
N ALA A 32 0.56 22.02 -41.26
CA ALA A 32 -0.58 22.53 -40.49
C ALA A 32 -1.84 21.78 -40.87
N GLN A 33 -2.46 21.10 -39.87
CA GLN A 33 -3.87 20.79 -39.95
C GLN A 33 -4.47 21.00 -38.55
N ASP A 34 -5.18 22.13 -38.40
CA ASP A 34 -5.89 22.55 -37.21
C ASP A 34 -7.02 21.54 -36.86
N LYS A 35 -6.75 20.68 -35.90
CA LYS A 35 -7.75 20.27 -34.92
C LYS A 35 -7.18 20.67 -33.55
N ALA A 36 -7.81 21.67 -32.95
CA ALA A 36 -7.57 22.01 -31.56
C ALA A 36 -8.04 20.82 -30.69
N ASP A 37 -7.14 19.86 -30.45
CA ASP A 37 -7.36 18.77 -29.50
C ASP A 37 -7.36 19.37 -28.09
N VAL A 38 -8.54 19.69 -27.61
CA VAL A 38 -8.78 20.06 -26.21
C VAL A 38 -8.43 18.85 -25.36
N VAL A 39 -7.55 19.01 -24.37
CA VAL A 39 -7.29 17.97 -23.37
C VAL A 39 -8.64 17.52 -22.79
N GLU A 40 -8.93 16.22 -22.87
CA GLU A 40 -10.21 15.65 -22.43
C GLU A 40 -10.50 15.99 -20.97
N GLU A 41 -11.72 16.42 -20.68
CA GLU A 41 -12.13 16.80 -19.34
C GLU A 41 -12.41 15.56 -18.51
N ILE A 42 -11.56 15.30 -17.49
CA ILE A 42 -11.70 14.12 -16.64
C ILE A 42 -12.81 14.38 -15.61
N ILE A 43 -13.87 13.57 -15.67
CA ILE A 43 -14.94 13.54 -14.68
C ILE A 43 -14.52 12.60 -13.55
N VAL A 44 -14.71 13.03 -12.32
CA VAL A 44 -14.40 12.28 -11.08
C VAL A 44 -15.64 12.25 -10.17
N THR A 45 -15.66 11.27 -9.26
CA THR A 45 -16.77 11.10 -8.30
C THR A 45 -16.32 11.29 -6.84
N ALA A 46 -15.26 12.04 -6.65
CA ALA A 46 -14.60 12.29 -5.36
C ALA A 46 -15.50 12.98 -4.30
N THR A 47 -16.54 13.67 -4.72
CA THR A 47 -17.53 14.32 -3.85
C THR A 47 -18.84 13.54 -3.72
N LYS A 48 -18.81 12.22 -4.03
CA LYS A 48 -20.01 11.37 -4.15
C LYS A 48 -21.02 11.86 -5.22
N ARG A 49 -20.57 12.72 -6.12
CA ARG A 49 -21.27 13.30 -7.26
C ARG A 49 -20.29 13.49 -8.40
N ASP A 50 -20.79 13.47 -9.64
CA ASP A 50 -19.99 13.74 -10.83
C ASP A 50 -19.49 15.19 -10.82
N ALA A 51 -18.21 15.38 -10.99
CA ALA A 51 -17.57 16.70 -11.08
C ALA A 51 -16.33 16.61 -11.97
N THR A 52 -16.01 17.70 -12.67
CA THR A 52 -14.72 17.78 -13.34
C THR A 52 -13.60 18.02 -12.33
N ILE A 53 -12.37 17.58 -12.61
CA ILE A 53 -11.22 17.78 -11.70
C ILE A 53 -11.08 19.25 -11.30
N LEU A 54 -11.31 20.20 -12.22
CA LEU A 54 -11.26 21.65 -11.95
C LEU A 54 -12.28 22.11 -10.91
N ASN A 55 -13.43 21.44 -10.83
CA ASN A 55 -14.52 21.82 -9.94
C ASN A 55 -14.46 21.09 -8.58
N VAL A 56 -13.59 20.10 -8.39
CA VAL A 56 -13.37 19.47 -7.08
C VAL A 56 -12.63 20.46 -6.18
N PRO A 57 -13.15 20.82 -4.99
CA PRO A 57 -12.61 21.92 -4.17
C PRO A 57 -11.41 21.50 -3.27
N PHE A 58 -10.72 20.43 -3.59
CA PHE A 58 -9.52 19.94 -2.88
C PHE A 58 -8.57 19.25 -3.85
N SER A 59 -7.38 18.90 -3.35
CA SER A 59 -6.32 18.25 -4.15
C SER A 59 -6.71 16.81 -4.51
N ILE A 60 -6.71 16.50 -5.80
CA ILE A 60 -7.03 15.18 -6.36
C ILE A 60 -6.16 14.90 -7.58
N ASN A 61 -5.76 13.65 -7.73
CA ASN A 61 -5.21 13.09 -8.96
C ASN A 61 -6.19 12.07 -9.54
N ALA A 62 -6.30 12.01 -10.86
CA ALA A 62 -7.03 10.95 -11.55
C ALA A 62 -6.20 10.46 -12.73
N GLN A 63 -5.82 9.19 -12.71
CA GLN A 63 -5.15 8.51 -13.79
C GLN A 63 -6.18 7.73 -14.59
N THR A 64 -6.36 8.11 -15.85
CA THR A 64 -7.27 7.44 -16.77
C THR A 64 -6.71 6.09 -17.21
N GLU A 65 -7.56 5.25 -17.81
CA GLU A 65 -7.10 4.01 -18.46
C GLU A 65 -5.95 4.28 -19.45
N ALA A 66 -6.05 5.34 -20.25
CA ALA A 66 -5.00 5.71 -21.19
C ALA A 66 -3.67 6.08 -20.49
N ASP A 67 -3.73 6.78 -19.35
CA ASP A 67 -2.54 7.09 -18.55
C ASP A 67 -1.92 5.82 -17.95
N ILE A 68 -2.75 4.90 -17.43
CA ILE A 68 -2.34 3.60 -16.88
C ILE A 68 -1.63 2.76 -17.96
N GLN A 69 -2.26 2.66 -19.13
CA GLN A 69 -1.72 1.89 -20.26
C GLN A 69 -0.41 2.48 -20.81
N LYS A 70 -0.34 3.81 -20.98
CA LYS A 70 0.88 4.49 -21.46
C LYS A 70 2.05 4.36 -20.49
N SER A 71 1.77 4.40 -19.18
CA SER A 71 2.81 4.22 -18.16
C SER A 71 3.24 2.77 -17.98
N GLY A 72 2.48 1.81 -18.52
CA GLY A 72 2.72 0.39 -18.31
C GLY A 72 2.48 -0.05 -16.85
N ALA A 73 1.68 0.71 -16.10
CA ALA A 73 1.41 0.41 -14.71
C ALA A 73 0.58 -0.87 -14.56
N VAL A 74 1.04 -1.80 -13.72
CA VAL A 74 0.36 -3.06 -13.41
C VAL A 74 0.03 -3.21 -11.92
N THR A 75 0.59 -2.35 -11.08
CA THR A 75 0.41 -2.31 -9.63
C THR A 75 0.06 -0.92 -9.13
N LEU A 76 -0.43 -0.82 -7.89
CA LEU A 76 -0.65 0.46 -7.21
C LEU A 76 0.67 1.24 -7.01
N GLU A 77 1.80 0.54 -6.82
CA GLU A 77 3.12 1.18 -6.74
C GLU A 77 3.46 1.91 -8.03
N ASP A 78 3.24 1.28 -9.19
CA ASP A 78 3.48 1.91 -10.48
C ASP A 78 2.63 3.17 -10.66
N LEU A 79 1.36 3.13 -10.23
CA LEU A 79 0.46 4.29 -10.25
C LEU A 79 0.99 5.43 -9.36
N SER A 80 1.59 5.10 -8.20
CA SER A 80 2.07 6.10 -7.25
C SER A 80 3.15 7.00 -7.83
N ARG A 81 3.88 6.53 -8.84
CA ARG A 81 4.95 7.28 -9.53
C ARG A 81 4.45 8.57 -10.15
N ASN A 82 3.17 8.60 -10.58
CA ASN A 82 2.57 9.76 -11.23
C ASN A 82 1.67 10.58 -10.29
N VAL A 83 1.68 10.30 -8.98
CA VAL A 83 0.85 10.97 -7.98
C VAL A 83 1.72 11.68 -6.95
N ALA A 84 1.68 13.00 -6.94
CA ALA A 84 2.41 13.78 -5.95
C ALA A 84 1.93 13.48 -4.52
N GLY A 85 2.87 13.26 -3.59
CA GLY A 85 2.58 13.02 -2.19
C GLY A 85 2.02 11.63 -1.85
N LEU A 86 1.86 10.73 -2.82
CA LEU A 86 1.52 9.32 -2.59
C LEU A 86 2.80 8.49 -2.50
N THR A 87 2.94 7.71 -1.44
CA THR A 87 4.05 6.77 -1.25
C THR A 87 3.50 5.37 -1.03
N ILE A 88 3.96 4.43 -1.82
CA ILE A 88 3.63 3.01 -1.68
C ILE A 88 4.92 2.26 -1.36
N GLN A 89 4.89 1.48 -0.29
CA GLN A 89 5.89 0.46 -0.03
C GLN A 89 5.32 -0.88 -0.45
N ASN A 90 5.84 -1.43 -1.52
CA ASN A 90 5.50 -2.76 -1.98
C ASN A 90 6.32 -3.78 -1.17
N LEU A 91 5.65 -4.58 -0.36
CA LEU A 91 6.25 -5.60 0.50
C LEU A 91 6.16 -7.01 -0.11
N GLY A 92 5.78 -7.10 -1.37
CA GLY A 92 5.53 -8.33 -2.11
C GLY A 92 4.11 -8.39 -2.66
N PRO A 93 3.76 -9.40 -3.47
CA PRO A 93 2.43 -9.53 -4.03
C PRO A 93 1.34 -9.50 -2.95
N GLY A 94 0.35 -8.62 -3.12
CA GLY A 94 -0.77 -8.47 -2.17
C GLY A 94 -0.44 -7.78 -0.85
N GLN A 95 0.78 -7.31 -0.65
CA GLN A 95 1.20 -6.60 0.56
C GLN A 95 1.75 -5.23 0.22
N SER A 96 1.04 -4.18 0.63
CA SER A 96 1.45 -2.81 0.39
C SER A 96 1.12 -1.92 1.57
N GLN A 97 2.03 -1.04 1.92
CA GLN A 97 1.79 0.03 2.87
C GLN A 97 1.65 1.34 2.11
N VAL A 98 0.50 1.99 2.29
CA VAL A 98 0.13 3.21 1.59
C VAL A 98 0.18 4.40 2.53
N SER A 99 0.84 5.48 2.14
CA SER A 99 0.76 6.76 2.84
C SER A 99 0.54 7.92 1.86
N VAL A 100 -0.18 8.93 2.32
CA VAL A 100 -0.44 10.17 1.56
C VAL A 100 0.03 11.35 2.39
N ARG A 101 0.77 12.28 1.75
CA ARG A 101 1.30 13.50 2.37
C ARG A 101 2.12 13.25 3.64
N GLY A 102 2.78 12.10 3.71
CA GLY A 102 3.64 11.77 4.83
C GLY A 102 2.92 11.41 6.14
N VAL A 103 1.60 11.29 6.15
CA VAL A 103 0.89 10.70 7.29
C VAL A 103 1.22 9.22 7.33
N SER A 104 2.04 8.81 8.29
CA SER A 104 2.59 7.45 8.38
C SER A 104 2.63 6.93 9.81
N ALA A 105 2.13 5.71 10.00
CA ALA A 105 2.17 4.96 11.26
C ALA A 105 3.51 4.25 11.52
N GLY A 106 4.45 4.33 10.61
CA GLY A 106 5.60 3.45 10.59
C GLY A 106 5.30 2.11 9.92
N GLN A 107 6.20 1.16 10.12
CA GLN A 107 6.04 -0.18 9.55
C GLN A 107 4.97 -0.97 10.31
N VAL A 108 3.82 -1.15 9.67
CA VAL A 108 2.79 -2.10 10.13
C VAL A 108 3.18 -3.49 9.63
N VAL A 109 3.10 -4.49 10.47
CA VAL A 109 3.41 -5.88 10.14
C VAL A 109 2.18 -6.76 10.36
N ARG A 110 2.20 -7.97 9.78
CA ARG A 110 1.07 -8.88 9.74
C ARG A 110 0.55 -9.32 11.12
N ASP A 111 1.41 -9.40 12.14
CA ASP A 111 1.07 -9.73 13.53
C ASP A 111 0.44 -8.55 14.30
N GLN A 112 0.02 -7.52 13.60
CA GLN A 112 -0.71 -6.39 14.15
C GLN A 112 -2.10 -6.22 13.49
N PRO A 113 -2.96 -7.24 13.56
CA PRO A 113 -4.26 -7.19 12.90
C PRO A 113 -5.19 -6.10 13.46
N GLY A 114 -4.93 -5.59 14.67
CA GLY A 114 -5.69 -4.50 15.32
C GLY A 114 -5.46 -3.11 14.75
N VAL A 115 -4.35 -2.89 14.03
CA VAL A 115 -4.01 -1.58 13.44
C VAL A 115 -4.99 -1.22 12.34
N LYS A 116 -5.56 -0.02 12.42
CA LYS A 116 -6.51 0.49 11.41
C LYS A 116 -5.78 1.18 10.26
N GLU A 117 -6.47 1.33 9.14
CA GLU A 117 -5.97 1.94 7.91
C GLU A 117 -5.73 3.45 8.08
N GLN A 118 -4.74 3.99 7.36
CA GLN A 118 -4.49 5.43 7.25
C GLN A 118 -4.99 6.02 5.93
N VAL A 119 -5.11 5.18 4.90
CA VAL A 119 -5.62 5.55 3.59
C VAL A 119 -6.77 4.63 3.25
N GLY A 120 -7.93 5.21 3.01
CA GLY A 120 -9.13 4.48 2.58
C GLY A 120 -8.97 4.01 1.14
N VAL A 121 -9.24 2.74 0.87
CA VAL A 121 -9.18 2.18 -0.49
C VAL A 121 -10.54 1.64 -0.87
N TYR A 122 -11.01 2.02 -2.04
CA TYR A 122 -12.33 1.68 -2.56
C TYR A 122 -12.24 1.05 -3.94
N LEU A 123 -13.10 0.07 -4.19
CA LEU A 123 -13.42 -0.40 -5.53
C LEU A 123 -14.82 0.11 -5.89
N ASP A 124 -14.88 1.10 -6.77
CA ASP A 124 -16.05 1.97 -6.99
C ASP A 124 -16.55 2.59 -5.68
N GLU A 125 -17.68 2.12 -5.14
CA GLU A 125 -18.25 2.61 -3.88
C GLU A 125 -18.00 1.66 -2.69
N SER A 126 -17.45 0.46 -2.92
CA SER A 126 -17.21 -0.56 -1.90
C SER A 126 -15.88 -0.37 -1.20
N VAL A 127 -15.88 -0.33 0.14
CA VAL A 127 -14.67 -0.24 0.97
C VAL A 127 -13.92 -1.58 0.90
N ILE A 128 -12.67 -1.58 0.44
CA ILE A 128 -11.81 -2.78 0.33
C ILE A 128 -10.52 -2.67 1.16
N SER A 129 -10.30 -1.54 1.83
CA SER A 129 -9.09 -1.33 2.62
C SER A 129 -9.00 -2.29 3.81
N LEU A 130 -7.81 -2.79 4.03
CA LEU A 130 -7.43 -3.54 5.21
C LEU A 130 -5.96 -3.21 5.48
N SER A 131 -5.64 -2.65 6.62
CA SER A 131 -4.32 -2.17 7.05
C SER A 131 -3.14 -2.73 6.20
N LEU A 132 -2.29 -3.60 6.67
CA LEU A 132 -1.16 -4.13 5.89
C LEU A 132 -1.56 -4.80 4.56
N PHE A 133 -2.74 -5.41 4.51
CA PHE A 133 -3.20 -6.22 3.38
C PHE A 133 -4.25 -5.50 2.52
N THR A 134 -4.06 -4.20 2.22
CA THR A 134 -4.90 -3.56 1.20
C THR A 134 -4.85 -4.37 -0.10
N PRO A 135 -6.01 -4.79 -0.66
CA PRO A 135 -6.01 -5.62 -1.85
C PRO A 135 -5.32 -4.92 -3.03
N ASP A 136 -4.38 -5.61 -3.64
CA ASP A 136 -3.74 -5.16 -4.88
C ASP A 136 -4.62 -5.58 -6.06
N ILE A 137 -5.58 -4.73 -6.41
CA ILE A 137 -6.56 -4.98 -7.48
C ILE A 137 -5.90 -4.86 -8.85
N ASP A 138 -6.20 -5.81 -9.74
CA ASP A 138 -5.73 -5.74 -11.13
C ASP A 138 -6.27 -4.48 -11.83
N LEU A 139 -5.36 -3.74 -12.50
CA LEU A 139 -5.67 -2.45 -13.11
C LEU A 139 -6.37 -2.56 -14.47
N PHE A 140 -6.58 -3.79 -14.97
CA PHE A 140 -7.20 -4.03 -16.26
C PHE A 140 -8.69 -3.64 -16.26
N ASP A 141 -9.11 -2.96 -17.33
CA ASP A 141 -10.49 -2.51 -17.54
C ASP A 141 -11.01 -1.57 -16.43
N LEU A 142 -10.13 -0.74 -15.87
CA LEU A 142 -10.53 0.40 -15.05
C LEU A 142 -10.89 1.60 -15.97
N ASN A 143 -11.79 2.42 -15.52
CA ASN A 143 -12.03 3.73 -16.13
C ASN A 143 -10.93 4.71 -15.71
N ARG A 144 -10.59 4.69 -14.41
CA ARG A 144 -9.55 5.52 -13.80
C ARG A 144 -9.24 5.08 -12.37
N VAL A 145 -8.14 5.58 -11.85
CA VAL A 145 -7.84 5.54 -10.40
C VAL A 145 -7.78 6.98 -9.89
N GLU A 146 -8.60 7.28 -8.86
CA GLU A 146 -8.66 8.59 -8.20
C GLU A 146 -7.86 8.53 -6.90
N THR A 147 -6.97 9.49 -6.67
CA THR A 147 -6.26 9.69 -5.39
C THR A 147 -6.66 11.03 -4.82
N LEU A 148 -7.46 11.00 -3.75
CA LEU A 148 -7.90 12.15 -2.98
C LEU A 148 -6.89 12.41 -1.87
N ARG A 149 -6.28 13.58 -1.86
CA ARG A 149 -5.21 13.92 -0.90
C ARG A 149 -5.74 14.73 0.27
N GLY A 150 -5.19 14.44 1.46
CA GLY A 150 -5.68 14.97 2.71
C GLY A 150 -6.93 14.25 3.24
N PRO A 151 -7.37 14.57 4.47
CA PRO A 151 -8.44 13.84 5.15
C PRO A 151 -9.77 13.88 4.38
N GLN A 152 -10.36 12.71 4.21
CA GLN A 152 -11.67 12.54 3.59
C GLN A 152 -12.71 11.98 4.58
N GLY A 153 -12.46 12.15 5.89
CA GLY A 153 -13.28 11.57 6.96
C GLY A 153 -14.76 11.91 6.90
N THR A 154 -15.16 13.04 6.32
CA THR A 154 -16.56 13.47 6.19
C THR A 154 -17.36 12.55 5.27
N LEU A 155 -16.90 12.30 4.04
CA LEU A 155 -17.64 11.49 3.06
C LEU A 155 -17.23 10.03 3.02
N PHE A 156 -15.97 9.72 3.37
CA PHE A 156 -15.40 8.37 3.27
C PHE A 156 -15.14 7.70 4.63
N GLY A 157 -15.22 8.45 5.73
CA GLY A 157 -15.18 7.90 7.09
C GLY A 157 -13.78 7.56 7.61
N SER A 158 -13.73 6.62 8.57
CA SER A 158 -12.48 6.15 9.18
C SER A 158 -11.57 5.50 8.15
N GLY A 159 -10.24 5.53 8.41
CA GLY A 159 -9.26 5.02 7.47
C GLY A 159 -8.90 5.98 6.33
N SER A 160 -9.67 7.05 6.10
CA SER A 160 -9.34 8.09 5.11
C SER A 160 -8.67 9.30 5.77
N VAL A 161 -7.64 9.04 6.58
CA VAL A 161 -6.95 10.04 7.42
C VAL A 161 -5.94 10.83 6.60
N GLY A 162 -5.05 10.14 5.89
CA GLY A 162 -4.08 10.75 4.97
C GLY A 162 -4.67 11.05 3.60
N GLY A 163 -5.62 10.23 3.16
CA GLY A 163 -6.23 10.33 1.85
C GLY A 163 -7.14 9.15 1.51
N THR A 164 -7.60 9.11 0.27
CA THR A 164 -8.46 8.02 -0.25
C THR A 164 -8.02 7.65 -1.66
N ILE A 165 -7.90 6.35 -1.94
CA ILE A 165 -7.67 5.81 -3.28
C ILE A 165 -8.94 5.11 -3.74
N ARG A 166 -9.35 5.37 -4.98
CA ARG A 166 -10.56 4.78 -5.56
C ARG A 166 -10.23 4.19 -6.92
N TYR A 167 -10.41 2.89 -7.05
CA TYR A 167 -10.42 2.19 -8.33
C TYR A 167 -11.81 2.30 -8.91
N ILE A 168 -11.97 3.01 -10.02
CA ILE A 168 -13.24 3.18 -10.71
C ILE A 168 -13.26 2.26 -11.91
N THR A 169 -14.14 1.26 -11.90
CA THR A 169 -14.23 0.27 -12.98
C THR A 169 -15.04 0.81 -14.16
N LYS A 170 -14.78 0.29 -15.36
CA LYS A 170 -15.69 0.53 -16.49
C LYS A 170 -17.02 -0.16 -16.23
N GLN A 171 -18.09 0.61 -16.35
CA GLN A 171 -19.45 0.11 -16.16
C GLN A 171 -19.99 -0.55 -17.44
N PRO A 172 -20.94 -1.51 -17.34
CA PRO A 172 -21.61 -2.05 -18.50
C PRO A 172 -22.32 -0.95 -19.31
N LYS A 173 -22.26 -1.00 -20.65
CA LYS A 173 -22.82 -0.03 -21.57
C LYS A 173 -24.01 -0.60 -22.31
N LEU A 174 -25.17 0.07 -22.26
CA LEU A 174 -26.37 -0.32 -22.98
C LEU A 174 -26.16 -0.19 -24.50
N GLY A 175 -26.65 -1.14 -25.29
CA GLY A 175 -26.63 -1.10 -26.75
C GLY A 175 -25.24 -1.19 -27.40
N VAL A 176 -24.16 -1.38 -26.61
CA VAL A 176 -22.77 -1.45 -27.10
C VAL A 176 -22.25 -2.86 -26.99
N TYR A 177 -21.73 -3.43 -28.09
CA TYR A 177 -20.89 -4.61 -28.08
C TYR A 177 -19.43 -4.14 -28.23
N GLU A 178 -18.61 -4.38 -27.24
CA GLU A 178 -17.17 -4.06 -27.25
C GLU A 178 -16.41 -5.11 -26.47
N GLY A 179 -15.16 -5.31 -26.81
CA GLY A 179 -14.28 -6.21 -26.07
C GLY A 179 -12.82 -5.87 -26.27
N MET A 180 -11.98 -6.50 -25.46
CA MET A 180 -10.53 -6.36 -25.57
C MET A 180 -9.87 -7.63 -25.03
N VAL A 181 -8.79 -8.05 -25.68
CA VAL A 181 -7.88 -9.08 -25.19
C VAL A 181 -6.48 -8.49 -25.13
N GLU A 182 -5.77 -8.76 -24.06
CA GLU A 182 -4.40 -8.31 -23.84
C GLU A 182 -3.53 -9.48 -23.38
N ALA A 183 -2.34 -9.63 -23.98
CA ALA A 183 -1.35 -10.62 -23.59
C ALA A 183 0.02 -9.96 -23.41
N ASN A 184 0.76 -10.38 -22.40
CA ASN A 184 2.11 -9.91 -22.09
C ASN A 184 3.04 -11.09 -21.86
N LEU A 185 4.28 -10.94 -22.27
CA LEU A 185 5.39 -11.80 -21.91
C LEU A 185 6.54 -10.90 -21.47
N ASN A 186 7.15 -11.22 -20.35
CA ASN A 186 8.28 -10.47 -19.82
C ASN A 186 9.32 -11.39 -19.20
N THR A 187 10.52 -10.85 -19.03
CA THR A 187 11.60 -11.45 -18.26
C THR A 187 12.15 -10.42 -17.28
N VAL A 188 12.54 -10.87 -16.10
CA VAL A 188 13.26 -10.06 -15.13
C VAL A 188 14.76 -10.33 -15.21
N ASP A 189 15.57 -9.38 -14.78
CA ASP A 189 17.00 -9.62 -14.54
C ASP A 189 17.07 -10.62 -13.37
N GLU A 190 17.75 -11.71 -13.48
CA GLU A 190 17.80 -12.98 -12.71
C GLU A 190 17.17 -14.18 -13.48
N ASP A 191 17.01 -14.01 -14.80
CA ASP A 191 16.64 -15.07 -15.76
C ASP A 191 15.29 -15.78 -15.57
N ASP A 192 14.33 -15.15 -14.86
CA ASP A 192 12.96 -15.70 -14.77
C ASP A 192 12.01 -14.97 -15.71
N THR A 193 10.91 -15.65 -16.02
CA THR A 193 9.90 -15.18 -16.98
C THR A 193 8.52 -15.08 -16.35
N GLY A 194 7.83 -14.02 -16.70
CA GLY A 194 6.45 -13.76 -16.30
C GLY A 194 5.59 -13.36 -17.49
N GLY A 195 4.34 -13.03 -17.20
CA GLY A 195 3.42 -12.54 -18.23
C GLY A 195 1.98 -12.61 -17.77
N TYR A 196 1.08 -12.21 -18.67
CA TYR A 196 -0.35 -12.31 -18.39
C TYR A 196 -1.19 -12.45 -19.65
N VAL A 197 -2.42 -12.94 -19.44
CA VAL A 197 -3.52 -12.88 -20.41
C VAL A 197 -4.74 -12.30 -19.72
N LYS A 198 -5.32 -11.26 -20.33
CA LYS A 198 -6.48 -10.54 -19.79
C LYS A 198 -7.52 -10.34 -20.88
N GLY A 199 -8.79 -10.35 -20.51
CA GLY A 199 -9.87 -10.16 -21.46
C GLY A 199 -11.10 -9.50 -20.84
N VAL A 200 -11.81 -8.72 -21.65
CA VAL A 200 -13.08 -8.11 -21.30
C VAL A 200 -14.06 -8.16 -22.46
N VAL A 201 -15.33 -8.33 -22.16
CA VAL A 201 -16.43 -8.17 -23.11
C VAL A 201 -17.60 -7.45 -22.47
N ASN A 202 -18.18 -6.50 -23.19
CA ASN A 202 -19.46 -5.84 -22.88
C ASN A 202 -20.53 -6.37 -23.83
N LEU A 203 -21.59 -6.95 -23.27
CA LEU A 203 -22.70 -7.57 -24.00
C LEU A 203 -23.99 -6.79 -23.74
N PRO A 204 -24.59 -6.16 -24.77
CA PRO A 204 -25.90 -5.57 -24.61
C PRO A 204 -26.96 -6.70 -24.52
N LEU A 205 -27.84 -6.61 -23.53
CA LEU A 205 -28.94 -7.55 -23.27
C LEU A 205 -30.28 -6.84 -23.55
N GLY A 206 -30.42 -6.31 -24.75
CA GLY A 206 -31.52 -5.42 -25.15
C GLY A 206 -31.25 -3.98 -24.74
N ASP A 207 -32.33 -3.15 -24.78
CA ASP A 207 -32.21 -1.70 -24.60
C ASP A 207 -32.05 -1.24 -23.15
N LYS A 208 -32.32 -2.14 -22.19
CA LYS A 208 -32.41 -1.82 -20.74
C LYS A 208 -31.46 -2.61 -19.85
N ALA A 209 -30.64 -3.45 -20.46
CA ALA A 209 -29.67 -4.24 -19.70
C ALA A 209 -28.36 -4.42 -20.48
N ALA A 210 -27.27 -4.51 -19.78
CA ALA A 210 -25.95 -4.83 -20.32
C ALA A 210 -25.13 -5.61 -19.29
N LEU A 211 -24.33 -6.56 -19.80
CA LEU A 211 -23.43 -7.38 -18.99
C LEU A 211 -21.98 -7.05 -19.37
N ARG A 212 -21.12 -6.82 -18.37
CA ARG A 212 -19.68 -6.69 -18.57
C ARG A 212 -18.96 -7.78 -17.80
N VAL A 213 -18.11 -8.54 -18.52
CA VAL A 213 -17.35 -9.66 -17.96
C VAL A 213 -15.86 -9.40 -18.19
N VAL A 214 -15.06 -9.51 -17.15
CA VAL A 214 -13.62 -9.32 -17.15
C VAL A 214 -12.96 -10.55 -16.54
N GLY A 215 -11.87 -11.02 -17.14
CA GLY A 215 -11.05 -12.11 -16.60
C GLY A 215 -9.57 -11.81 -16.82
N TYR A 216 -8.72 -12.26 -15.90
CA TYR A 216 -7.27 -12.12 -15.98
C TYR A 216 -6.53 -13.26 -15.29
N ASP A 217 -5.38 -13.59 -15.85
CA ASP A 217 -4.40 -14.53 -15.32
C ASP A 217 -3.00 -13.91 -15.51
N THR A 218 -2.26 -13.72 -14.43
CA THR A 218 -0.94 -13.10 -14.40
C THR A 218 0.02 -14.01 -13.64
N GLU A 219 1.18 -14.30 -14.24
CA GLU A 219 2.31 -14.95 -13.59
C GLU A 219 3.44 -13.91 -13.38
N TYR A 220 3.89 -13.79 -12.15
CA TYR A 220 4.98 -12.91 -11.75
C TYR A 220 6.29 -13.67 -11.73
N ALA A 221 7.28 -13.18 -12.43
CA ALA A 221 8.64 -13.70 -12.36
C ALA A 221 9.25 -13.47 -10.96
N GLY A 222 9.93 -14.48 -10.44
CA GLY A 222 10.73 -14.37 -9.22
C GLY A 222 12.07 -13.68 -9.47
N PHE A 223 12.69 -13.18 -8.41
CA PHE A 223 13.99 -12.49 -8.48
C PHE A 223 14.77 -12.52 -7.15
N ILE A 224 14.31 -13.31 -6.21
CA ILE A 224 14.98 -13.53 -4.92
C ILE A 224 15.43 -14.98 -4.84
N ASP A 225 16.69 -15.19 -4.50
CA ASP A 225 17.23 -16.52 -4.31
C ASP A 225 17.32 -16.90 -2.85
N ALA A 226 17.04 -18.15 -2.54
CA ALA A 226 17.19 -18.71 -1.23
C ALA A 226 18.45 -19.59 -1.15
N LEU A 227 19.32 -19.26 -0.21
CA LEU A 227 20.43 -20.10 0.19
C LEU A 227 20.00 -20.96 1.38
N GLY A 228 20.31 -22.25 1.33
CA GLY A 228 19.95 -23.19 2.39
C GLY A 228 21.15 -23.82 3.05
N GLU A 229 20.90 -24.82 3.90
CA GLU A 229 21.93 -25.59 4.58
C GLU A 229 22.92 -26.21 3.57
N GLY A 230 24.22 -26.02 3.87
CA GLY A 230 25.31 -26.51 2.99
C GLY A 230 25.50 -25.72 1.72
N GLY A 231 24.94 -24.49 1.62
CA GLY A 231 25.05 -23.61 0.46
C GLY A 231 24.16 -24.04 -0.72
N LYS A 232 23.12 -24.85 -0.47
CA LYS A 232 22.13 -25.18 -1.49
C LYS A 232 21.41 -23.90 -1.91
N ARG A 233 21.29 -23.67 -3.22
CA ARG A 233 20.58 -22.53 -3.80
C ARG A 233 19.25 -23.00 -4.41
N LYS A 234 18.22 -22.23 -4.19
CA LYS A 234 16.92 -22.32 -4.87
C LYS A 234 16.66 -20.93 -5.46
N ASP A 235 16.59 -20.88 -6.76
CA ASP A 235 16.44 -19.62 -7.50
C ASP A 235 14.98 -19.14 -7.49
N ASN A 236 14.79 -17.83 -7.56
CA ASN A 236 13.51 -17.16 -7.84
C ASN A 236 12.37 -17.55 -6.89
N VAL A 237 12.64 -17.68 -5.56
CA VAL A 237 11.68 -18.19 -4.57
C VAL A 237 10.48 -17.29 -4.32
N ASN A 238 10.46 -16.04 -4.86
CA ASN A 238 9.38 -15.08 -4.70
C ASN A 238 8.52 -14.92 -5.97
N ASP A 239 8.53 -15.90 -6.85
CA ASP A 239 7.57 -16.00 -7.97
C ASP A 239 6.11 -16.01 -7.48
N GLY A 240 5.17 -15.75 -8.36
CA GLY A 240 3.79 -15.74 -7.93
C GLY A 240 2.78 -15.61 -9.06
N SER A 241 1.50 -15.58 -8.69
CA SER A 241 0.41 -15.40 -9.65
C SER A 241 -0.73 -14.56 -9.11
N ARG A 242 -1.47 -13.92 -10.01
CA ARG A 242 -2.75 -13.25 -9.75
C ARG A 242 -3.78 -13.73 -10.75
N ARG A 243 -4.86 -14.31 -10.27
CA ARG A 243 -5.97 -14.84 -11.08
C ARG A 243 -7.28 -14.28 -10.60
N GLY A 244 -8.13 -13.86 -11.52
CA GLY A 244 -9.40 -13.32 -11.08
C GLY A 244 -10.27 -12.79 -12.21
N GLY A 245 -11.32 -12.09 -11.79
CA GLY A 245 -12.24 -11.48 -12.73
C GLY A 245 -13.38 -10.76 -12.01
N ARG A 246 -14.18 -10.09 -12.80
CA ARG A 246 -15.41 -9.44 -12.34
C ARG A 246 -16.53 -9.57 -13.36
N VAL A 247 -17.74 -9.61 -12.83
CA VAL A 247 -18.99 -9.59 -13.61
C VAL A 247 -19.88 -8.51 -13.07
N ALA A 248 -20.30 -7.59 -13.92
CA ALA A 248 -21.24 -6.50 -13.59
C ALA A 248 -22.42 -6.54 -14.55
N LEU A 249 -23.64 -6.44 -14.02
CA LEU A 249 -24.88 -6.36 -14.78
C LEU A 249 -25.51 -4.99 -14.53
N LEU A 250 -25.68 -4.20 -15.57
CA LEU A 250 -26.50 -2.97 -15.52
C LEU A 250 -27.94 -3.30 -15.90
N LEU A 251 -28.87 -2.93 -15.04
CA LEU A 251 -30.31 -2.93 -15.29
C LEU A 251 -30.81 -1.49 -15.22
N GLN A 252 -31.40 -0.99 -16.32
CA GLN A 252 -31.98 0.36 -16.43
C GLN A 252 -33.40 0.28 -16.96
N PRO A 253 -34.37 -0.16 -16.12
CA PRO A 253 -35.77 -0.33 -16.57
C PRO A 253 -36.42 0.96 -17.01
N THR A 254 -36.00 2.11 -16.44
CA THR A 254 -36.36 3.48 -16.81
C THR A 254 -35.13 4.38 -16.80
N GLU A 255 -35.18 5.57 -17.35
CA GLU A 255 -34.07 6.53 -17.33
C GLU A 255 -33.64 6.89 -15.92
N ASN A 256 -34.56 6.86 -14.95
CA ASN A 256 -34.36 7.27 -13.57
C ASN A 256 -33.98 6.11 -12.62
N ILE A 257 -33.92 4.88 -13.11
CA ILE A 257 -33.62 3.71 -12.25
C ILE A 257 -32.42 2.97 -12.84
N LYS A 258 -31.32 2.90 -12.07
CA LYS A 258 -30.13 2.11 -12.41
C LYS A 258 -29.83 1.15 -11.26
N ILE A 259 -29.69 -0.13 -11.59
CA ILE A 259 -29.36 -1.18 -10.61
C ILE A 259 -28.18 -1.96 -11.17
N THR A 260 -27.08 -2.00 -10.42
CA THR A 260 -25.84 -2.63 -10.85
C THR A 260 -25.33 -3.61 -9.79
N PRO A 261 -25.78 -4.87 -9.82
CA PRO A 261 -25.12 -5.95 -9.09
C PRO A 261 -23.75 -6.26 -9.73
N ARG A 262 -22.74 -6.50 -8.89
CA ARG A 262 -21.40 -6.88 -9.31
C ARG A 262 -20.83 -7.96 -8.39
N VAL A 263 -20.02 -8.84 -9.00
CA VAL A 263 -19.20 -9.83 -8.28
C VAL A 263 -17.76 -9.69 -8.76
N VAL A 264 -16.82 -9.71 -7.81
CA VAL A 264 -15.38 -9.71 -8.05
C VAL A 264 -14.77 -10.88 -7.28
N TYR A 265 -13.91 -11.64 -7.95
CA TYR A 265 -13.09 -12.66 -7.32
C TYR A 265 -11.63 -12.49 -7.74
N GLN A 266 -10.72 -12.59 -6.80
CA GLN A 266 -9.28 -12.54 -7.06
C GLN A 266 -8.55 -13.47 -6.10
N GLU A 267 -7.58 -14.21 -6.63
CA GLU A 267 -6.59 -14.97 -5.85
C GLU A 267 -5.18 -14.48 -6.21
N ILE A 268 -4.37 -14.17 -5.20
CA ILE A 268 -2.95 -13.85 -5.33
C ILE A 268 -2.15 -14.92 -4.60
N LYS A 269 -1.15 -15.47 -5.25
CA LYS A 269 -0.18 -16.41 -4.66
C LYS A 269 1.23 -15.88 -4.85
N ALA A 270 2.10 -16.11 -3.86
CA ALA A 270 3.53 -15.91 -3.99
C ALA A 270 4.30 -17.05 -3.30
N GLY A 271 5.41 -17.47 -3.89
CA GLY A 271 6.32 -18.48 -3.35
C GLY A 271 7.17 -18.00 -2.18
N GLY A 272 7.32 -16.67 -2.03
CA GLY A 272 8.13 -16.03 -0.97
C GLY A 272 7.96 -14.53 -0.95
N PHE A 273 8.94 -13.85 -0.35
CA PHE A 273 8.93 -12.40 -0.11
C PHE A 273 10.13 -11.72 -0.77
N ASN A 274 9.98 -10.45 -1.12
CA ASN A 274 11.02 -9.60 -1.71
C ASN A 274 12.07 -9.20 -0.66
N ARG A 275 12.72 -10.18 -0.03
CA ARG A 275 13.66 -9.97 1.07
C ARG A 275 15.09 -10.26 0.65
N GLN A 276 15.98 -9.32 0.90
CA GLN A 276 17.43 -9.46 0.81
C GLN A 276 18.01 -9.44 2.23
N GLU A 277 18.71 -10.49 2.65
CA GLU A 277 19.25 -10.59 4.01
C GLU A 277 20.71 -10.12 4.08
N SER A 278 21.04 -9.41 5.18
CA SER A 278 22.41 -9.01 5.51
C SER A 278 22.98 -9.83 6.67
N PHE A 279 22.11 -10.47 7.45
CA PHE A 279 22.46 -11.34 8.56
C PHE A 279 21.36 -12.38 8.77
N ASN A 280 21.78 -13.62 9.03
CA ASN A 280 20.91 -14.67 9.51
C ASN A 280 21.68 -15.50 10.56
N LEU A 281 21.02 -15.85 11.68
CA LEU A 281 21.61 -16.58 12.79
C LEU A 281 22.31 -17.87 12.32
N PHE A 282 21.77 -18.57 11.34
CA PHE A 282 22.27 -19.85 10.87
C PHE A 282 23.33 -19.76 9.78
N ALA A 283 23.48 -18.60 9.16
CA ALA A 283 24.44 -18.36 8.09
C ALA A 283 25.70 -17.58 8.55
N ASN A 284 25.66 -17.00 9.75
CA ASN A 284 26.70 -16.11 10.22
C ASN A 284 27.86 -16.90 10.92
N PRO A 285 29.13 -16.68 10.52
CA PRO A 285 30.28 -17.39 11.10
C PRO A 285 30.51 -17.04 12.57
N PHE A 286 29.94 -15.96 13.09
CA PHE A 286 30.13 -15.50 14.46
C PHE A 286 29.10 -16.09 15.43
N THR A 287 28.03 -16.65 14.93
CA THR A 287 26.96 -17.22 15.76
C THR A 287 26.86 -18.74 15.66
N THR A 288 27.46 -19.35 14.64
CA THR A 288 27.37 -20.77 14.39
C THR A 288 28.71 -21.34 13.95
N THR A 289 28.98 -22.63 14.28
CA THR A 289 30.10 -23.41 13.73
C THR A 289 29.78 -23.99 12.33
N ARG A 290 28.60 -23.77 11.81
CA ARG A 290 28.26 -24.10 10.42
C ARG A 290 29.10 -23.27 9.45
N PRO A 291 29.41 -23.78 8.24
CA PRO A 291 30.09 -22.98 7.22
C PRO A 291 29.37 -21.67 7.02
N ALA A 292 30.12 -20.58 7.01
CA ALA A 292 29.57 -19.26 6.71
C ALA A 292 28.99 -19.23 5.30
N ILE A 293 27.85 -18.60 5.16
CA ILE A 293 27.21 -18.34 3.88
C ILE A 293 27.19 -16.81 3.73
N THR A 294 27.78 -16.31 2.65
CA THR A 294 27.73 -14.90 2.30
C THR A 294 26.52 -14.72 1.39
N MET A 295 25.60 -13.88 1.81
CA MET A 295 24.45 -13.49 1.02
C MET A 295 24.79 -12.24 0.19
N GLY A 296 24.43 -12.27 -1.09
CA GLY A 296 24.58 -11.18 -2.04
C GLY A 296 23.33 -10.30 -2.14
N GLU A 297 23.28 -9.53 -3.22
CA GLU A 297 22.05 -8.83 -3.60
C GLU A 297 20.96 -9.84 -3.95
N ARG A 298 19.71 -9.55 -3.54
CA ARG A 298 18.52 -10.38 -3.82
C ARG A 298 18.64 -11.82 -3.29
N GLU A 299 19.45 -12.03 -2.25
CA GLU A 299 19.61 -13.35 -1.62
C GLU A 299 19.14 -13.34 -0.16
N GLN A 300 18.61 -14.48 0.29
CA GLN A 300 18.19 -14.75 1.67
C GLN A 300 18.55 -16.17 2.08
N TYR A 301 18.52 -16.45 3.40
CA TYR A 301 18.77 -17.79 3.92
C TYR A 301 17.47 -18.43 4.43
N LEU A 302 17.10 -19.58 3.89
CA LEU A 302 15.89 -20.30 4.27
C LEU A 302 16.19 -21.78 4.57
N LEU A 303 15.54 -22.32 5.61
CA LEU A 303 15.44 -23.77 5.87
C LEU A 303 14.11 -24.35 5.35
N LEU A 304 13.06 -23.53 5.28
CA LEU A 304 11.71 -23.92 4.84
C LEU A 304 11.21 -23.00 3.74
N ASP A 305 10.42 -23.54 2.84
CA ASP A 305 9.74 -22.77 1.82
C ASP A 305 8.70 -21.82 2.47
N GLU A 306 8.69 -20.59 1.98
CA GLU A 306 7.70 -19.56 2.34
C GLU A 306 6.53 -19.58 1.36
N SER A 307 5.41 -18.94 1.72
CA SER A 307 4.30 -18.72 0.79
C SER A 307 3.34 -17.65 1.28
N PHE A 308 2.68 -17.00 0.33
CA PHE A 308 1.58 -16.08 0.55
C PHE A 308 0.39 -16.48 -0.33
N ASN A 309 -0.82 -16.47 0.22
CA ASN A 309 -2.04 -16.71 -0.53
C ASN A 309 -3.15 -15.77 0.00
N ASP A 310 -3.77 -15.03 -0.91
CA ASP A 310 -4.85 -14.09 -0.63
C ASP A 310 -6.02 -14.34 -1.58
N LYS A 311 -7.14 -14.75 -1.04
CA LYS A 311 -8.40 -14.96 -1.77
C LYS A 311 -9.40 -13.91 -1.35
N THR A 312 -9.84 -13.10 -2.30
CA THR A 312 -10.83 -12.05 -2.09
C THR A 312 -12.06 -12.30 -2.94
N PHE A 313 -13.21 -12.37 -2.30
CA PHE A 313 -14.53 -12.31 -2.92
C PHE A 313 -15.22 -11.03 -2.50
N LEU A 314 -15.76 -10.27 -3.45
CA LEU A 314 -16.60 -9.10 -3.22
C LEU A 314 -17.88 -9.24 -4.03
N GLY A 315 -19.03 -9.18 -3.37
CA GLY A 315 -20.32 -9.00 -3.99
C GLY A 315 -20.90 -7.64 -3.60
N ASP A 316 -21.28 -6.82 -4.58
CA ASP A 316 -21.93 -5.54 -4.29
C ASP A 316 -23.14 -5.25 -5.19
N LEU A 317 -23.99 -4.37 -4.68
CA LEU A 317 -25.18 -3.88 -5.35
C LEU A 317 -25.26 -2.36 -5.18
N THR A 318 -25.12 -1.65 -6.29
CA THR A 318 -25.41 -0.22 -6.35
C THR A 318 -26.76 0.00 -7.01
N ALA A 319 -27.68 0.71 -6.35
CA ALA A 319 -28.98 1.08 -6.88
C ALA A 319 -29.19 2.59 -6.78
N SER A 320 -29.51 3.24 -7.88
CA SER A 320 -29.79 4.67 -7.96
C SER A 320 -31.20 4.91 -8.50
N PHE A 321 -31.90 5.81 -7.84
CA PHE A 321 -33.27 6.20 -8.16
C PHE A 321 -33.35 7.72 -8.27
N GLY A 322 -33.56 8.24 -9.47
CA GLY A 322 -33.75 9.65 -9.74
C GLY A 322 -35.22 10.08 -9.49
N PHE A 323 -35.41 11.12 -8.71
CA PHE A 323 -36.67 11.82 -8.49
C PHE A 323 -36.53 13.24 -8.97
N ASP A 324 -37.63 14.00 -8.98
CA ASP A 324 -37.57 15.42 -9.34
C ASP A 324 -36.66 16.20 -8.36
N GLY A 325 -35.45 16.54 -8.84
CA GLY A 325 -34.44 17.30 -8.12
C GLY A 325 -33.66 16.56 -7.02
N VAL A 326 -33.84 15.24 -6.86
CA VAL A 326 -33.16 14.45 -5.85
C VAL A 326 -32.82 13.04 -6.35
N ASP A 327 -31.60 12.58 -6.10
CA ASP A 327 -31.18 11.21 -6.32
C ASP A 327 -31.07 10.46 -4.99
N LEU A 328 -31.62 9.25 -4.94
CA LEU A 328 -31.40 8.28 -3.89
C LEU A 328 -30.39 7.22 -4.39
N THR A 329 -29.30 7.03 -3.68
CA THR A 329 -28.34 5.96 -3.96
C THR A 329 -28.21 5.02 -2.76
N SER A 330 -28.31 3.72 -3.03
CA SER A 330 -28.04 2.64 -2.05
C SER A 330 -26.85 1.83 -2.54
N VAL A 331 -25.89 1.62 -1.65
CA VAL A 331 -24.72 0.76 -1.89
C VAL A 331 -24.64 -0.29 -0.78
N THR A 332 -24.76 -1.55 -1.18
CA THR A 332 -24.62 -2.70 -0.30
C THR A 332 -23.40 -3.48 -0.74
N SER A 333 -22.48 -3.84 0.16
CA SER A 333 -21.37 -4.71 -0.19
C SER A 333 -21.12 -5.80 0.86
N TYR A 334 -20.65 -6.95 0.40
CA TYR A 334 -20.19 -8.06 1.22
C TYR A 334 -18.83 -8.54 0.69
N ILE A 335 -17.88 -8.67 1.61
CA ILE A 335 -16.52 -9.17 1.34
C ILE A 335 -16.31 -10.42 2.16
N ASP A 336 -15.79 -11.48 1.53
CA ASP A 336 -15.17 -12.65 2.17
C ASP A 336 -13.71 -12.71 1.71
N ARG A 337 -12.78 -12.66 2.64
CA ARG A 337 -11.36 -12.65 2.34
C ARG A 337 -10.58 -13.59 3.24
N LYS A 338 -9.69 -14.39 2.63
CA LYS A 338 -8.83 -15.34 3.33
C LYS A 338 -7.38 -15.10 2.95
N ILE A 339 -6.54 -14.88 3.96
CA ILE A 339 -5.12 -14.61 3.76
C ILE A 339 -4.32 -15.63 4.57
N ASP A 340 -3.43 -16.35 3.89
CA ASP A 340 -2.51 -17.31 4.48
C ASP A 340 -1.07 -16.85 4.22
N VAL A 341 -0.29 -16.65 5.28
CA VAL A 341 1.12 -16.28 5.20
C VAL A 341 1.95 -17.34 5.90
N ASN A 342 2.84 -17.97 5.18
CA ASN A 342 3.77 -18.93 5.73
C ASN A 342 5.20 -18.43 5.58
N ARG A 343 5.96 -18.36 6.68
CA ARG A 343 7.36 -17.91 6.66
C ARG A 343 8.27 -18.90 7.36
N ASP A 344 9.51 -18.92 6.92
CA ASP A 344 10.58 -19.54 7.67
C ASP A 344 10.90 -18.70 8.92
N ALA A 345 10.62 -19.25 10.09
CA ALA A 345 10.90 -18.68 11.40
C ALA A 345 11.96 -19.49 12.17
N SER A 346 12.74 -20.31 11.46
CA SER A 346 13.74 -21.18 12.10
C SER A 346 14.77 -20.35 12.87
N SER A 347 15.23 -19.23 12.30
CA SER A 347 16.16 -18.33 12.98
C SER A 347 15.53 -17.60 14.19
N LEU A 348 14.24 -17.27 14.11
CA LEU A 348 13.50 -16.70 15.24
C LEU A 348 13.44 -17.70 16.40
N THR A 349 12.91 -18.90 16.14
CA THR A 349 12.81 -19.96 17.16
C THR A 349 14.20 -20.34 17.69
N GLY A 350 15.18 -20.43 16.81
CA GLY A 350 16.57 -20.70 17.17
C GLY A 350 17.14 -19.64 18.11
N SER A 351 16.91 -18.38 17.84
CA SER A 351 17.40 -17.27 18.68
C SER A 351 16.80 -17.29 20.09
N VAL A 352 15.53 -17.66 20.23
CA VAL A 352 14.89 -17.84 21.54
C VAL A 352 15.45 -19.06 22.24
N SER A 353 15.67 -20.16 21.52
CA SER A 353 16.22 -21.40 22.08
C SER A 353 17.63 -21.20 22.64
N VAL A 354 18.49 -20.35 22.01
CA VAL A 354 19.78 -19.97 22.54
C VAL A 354 19.63 -19.20 23.86
N ASP A 355 18.74 -18.22 23.93
CA ASP A 355 18.50 -17.46 25.16
C ASP A 355 17.98 -18.32 26.30
N LEU A 356 17.21 -19.35 26.02
CA LEU A 356 16.67 -20.30 27.00
C LEU A 356 17.70 -21.39 27.40
N GLY A 357 18.91 -21.38 26.81
CA GLY A 357 19.94 -22.37 27.10
C GLY A 357 19.68 -23.75 26.51
N PHE A 358 18.89 -23.85 25.46
CA PHE A 358 18.61 -25.12 24.80
C PHE A 358 19.85 -25.66 24.06
N PRO A 359 19.97 -26.99 23.88
CA PRO A 359 21.07 -27.56 23.13
C PRO A 359 21.01 -27.16 21.64
N ALA A 360 22.17 -27.15 20.96
CA ALA A 360 22.30 -26.78 19.56
C ALA A 360 21.32 -27.51 18.62
N ALA A 361 20.98 -28.76 18.94
CA ALA A 361 20.00 -29.53 18.18
C ALA A 361 18.57 -28.93 18.22
N ALA A 362 18.21 -28.33 19.34
CA ALA A 362 16.92 -27.61 19.46
C ALA A 362 16.96 -26.24 18.74
N VAL A 363 18.12 -25.55 18.83
CA VAL A 363 18.31 -24.24 18.13
C VAL A 363 18.14 -24.37 16.63
N THR A 364 18.52 -25.49 16.04
CA THR A 364 18.52 -25.69 14.59
C THR A 364 17.28 -26.41 14.07
N LEU A 365 16.24 -26.58 14.87
CA LEU A 365 14.97 -27.15 14.40
C LEU A 365 14.31 -26.25 13.34
N PRO A 366 13.85 -26.81 12.22
CA PRO A 366 13.03 -26.07 11.29
C PRO A 366 11.72 -25.64 11.93
N SER A 367 11.40 -24.36 11.80
CA SER A 367 10.23 -23.73 12.42
C SER A 367 9.50 -22.87 11.41
N LYS A 368 8.19 -23.11 11.27
CA LYS A 368 7.34 -22.39 10.33
C LYS A 368 6.45 -21.41 11.09
N LEU A 369 6.44 -20.15 10.71
CA LEU A 369 5.44 -19.21 11.19
C LEU A 369 4.25 -19.21 10.22
N VAL A 370 3.09 -19.57 10.74
CA VAL A 370 1.82 -19.66 9.99
C VAL A 370 0.88 -18.60 10.52
N ASP A 371 0.57 -17.60 9.68
CA ASP A 371 -0.40 -16.55 9.96
C ASP A 371 -1.61 -16.73 9.05
N THR A 372 -2.82 -16.77 9.61
CA THR A 372 -4.06 -16.83 8.84
C THR A 372 -5.00 -15.70 9.22
N THR A 373 -5.66 -15.11 8.24
CA THR A 373 -6.73 -14.12 8.44
C THR A 373 -7.95 -14.55 7.66
N ASP A 374 -9.06 -14.77 8.36
CA ASP A 374 -10.40 -14.90 7.79
C ASP A 374 -11.17 -13.61 8.10
N LEU A 375 -11.70 -12.95 7.06
CA LEU A 375 -12.40 -11.67 7.18
C LEU A 375 -13.71 -11.72 6.42
N GLU A 376 -14.81 -11.40 7.12
CA GLU A 376 -16.12 -11.12 6.55
C GLU A 376 -16.48 -9.67 6.86
N GLN A 377 -16.87 -8.92 5.83
CA GLN A 377 -17.29 -7.54 6.00
C GLN A 377 -18.58 -7.28 5.25
N PHE A 378 -19.56 -6.72 5.95
CA PHE A 378 -20.78 -6.19 5.36
C PHE A 378 -20.81 -4.67 5.50
N THR A 379 -21.14 -3.95 4.40
CA THR A 379 -21.36 -2.51 4.44
C THR A 379 -22.67 -2.13 3.78
N GLN A 380 -23.32 -1.09 4.31
CA GLN A 380 -24.49 -0.45 3.73
C GLN A 380 -24.34 1.06 3.79
N GLU A 381 -24.40 1.71 2.65
CA GLU A 381 -24.54 3.16 2.56
C GLU A 381 -25.88 3.51 1.88
N LEU A 382 -26.58 4.47 2.45
CA LEU A 382 -27.79 5.05 1.86
C LEU A 382 -27.60 6.56 1.84
N ARG A 383 -27.74 7.20 0.68
CA ARG A 383 -27.56 8.64 0.53
C ARG A 383 -28.60 9.27 -0.38
N LEU A 384 -28.97 10.48 -0.05
CA LEU A 384 -29.74 11.40 -0.89
C LEU A 384 -28.82 12.53 -1.34
N SER A 385 -28.91 12.91 -2.60
CA SER A 385 -28.18 14.05 -3.17
C SER A 385 -29.09 14.90 -4.02
N SER A 386 -28.82 16.21 -4.05
CA SER A 386 -29.52 17.09 -4.98
C SER A 386 -29.15 16.76 -6.42
N ASP A 387 -30.17 16.78 -7.30
CA ASP A 387 -30.04 16.68 -8.77
C ASP A 387 -30.73 17.90 -9.40
N THR A 388 -30.13 19.06 -9.21
CA THR A 388 -30.63 20.34 -9.72
C THR A 388 -29.48 21.19 -10.24
N ASP A 389 -29.77 22.07 -11.20
CA ASP A 389 -28.82 23.11 -11.69
C ASP A 389 -28.73 24.33 -10.76
N GLY A 390 -29.42 24.30 -9.60
CA GLY A 390 -29.46 25.41 -8.66
C GLY A 390 -28.12 25.65 -7.94
N PRO A 391 -27.97 26.83 -7.31
CA PRO A 391 -26.74 27.19 -6.61
C PRO A 391 -26.48 26.35 -5.34
N LEU A 392 -27.52 25.75 -4.77
CA LEU A 392 -27.44 24.88 -3.60
C LEU A 392 -27.33 23.43 -4.05
N GLN A 393 -26.22 22.79 -3.68
CA GLN A 393 -25.99 21.39 -3.91
C GLN A 393 -25.72 20.71 -2.56
N TRP A 394 -26.26 19.52 -2.36
CA TRP A 394 -26.11 18.82 -1.07
C TRP A 394 -26.10 17.31 -1.24
N VAL A 395 -25.50 16.65 -0.25
CA VAL A 395 -25.58 15.20 -0.05
C VAL A 395 -25.76 14.93 1.44
N VAL A 396 -26.62 13.98 1.80
CA VAL A 396 -26.79 13.49 3.16
C VAL A 396 -26.93 11.97 3.12
N GLY A 397 -26.33 11.28 4.08
CA GLY A 397 -26.39 9.82 4.09
C GLY A 397 -26.13 9.18 5.45
N GLY A 398 -26.41 7.90 5.49
CA GLY A 398 -26.10 7.01 6.59
C GLY A 398 -25.19 5.87 6.13
N PHE A 399 -24.33 5.42 7.02
CA PHE A 399 -23.39 4.33 6.77
C PHE A 399 -23.42 3.33 7.93
N TYR A 400 -23.36 2.06 7.60
CA TYR A 400 -23.21 0.95 8.53
C TYR A 400 -22.13 -0.01 8.01
N SER A 401 -21.26 -0.47 8.92
CA SER A 401 -20.30 -1.53 8.64
C SER A 401 -20.25 -2.51 9.80
N LYS A 402 -20.16 -3.80 9.47
CA LYS A 402 -19.84 -4.88 10.39
C LYS A 402 -18.68 -5.68 9.79
N VAL A 403 -17.64 -5.90 10.60
CA VAL A 403 -16.49 -6.71 10.25
C VAL A 403 -16.30 -7.78 11.29
N ASP A 404 -16.36 -9.03 10.85
CA ASP A 404 -15.96 -10.20 11.63
C ASP A 404 -14.60 -10.64 11.07
N ARG A 405 -13.56 -10.66 11.93
CA ARG A 405 -12.22 -11.07 11.52
C ARG A 405 -11.65 -12.03 12.55
N VAL A 406 -11.05 -13.11 12.05
CA VAL A 406 -10.29 -14.05 12.87
C VAL A 406 -8.86 -14.09 12.38
N TYR A 407 -7.92 -13.69 13.25
CA TYR A 407 -6.50 -13.84 13.01
C TYR A 407 -5.94 -14.97 13.87
N ASN A 408 -5.13 -15.83 13.26
CA ASN A 408 -4.38 -16.86 13.99
C ASN A 408 -2.90 -16.77 13.65
N GLN A 409 -2.06 -16.99 14.64
CA GLN A 409 -0.63 -17.17 14.45
C GLN A 409 -0.19 -18.45 15.12
N ARG A 410 0.65 -19.25 14.46
CA ARG A 410 1.21 -20.49 14.98
C ARG A 410 2.65 -20.64 14.57
N LEU A 411 3.43 -21.32 15.44
CA LEU A 411 4.85 -21.56 15.23
C LEU A 411 5.19 -23.07 15.29
N PRO A 412 4.61 -23.92 14.40
CA PRO A 412 4.91 -25.35 14.40
C PRO A 412 6.41 -25.61 14.22
N THR A 413 6.99 -26.28 15.20
CA THR A 413 8.41 -26.63 15.32
C THR A 413 8.50 -28.09 15.75
N PRO A 414 8.46 -29.06 14.81
CA PRO A 414 8.45 -30.47 15.14
C PRO A 414 9.62 -30.89 16.04
N GLY A 415 9.31 -31.57 17.15
CA GLY A 415 10.30 -32.03 18.13
C GLY A 415 10.62 -31.04 19.25
N TYR A 416 10.07 -29.80 19.22
CA TYR A 416 10.43 -28.76 20.18
C TYR A 416 10.02 -29.10 21.62
N ASP A 417 8.86 -29.74 21.82
CA ASP A 417 8.35 -30.09 23.14
C ASP A 417 9.25 -31.06 23.87
N ALA A 418 9.90 -32.01 23.15
CA ALA A 418 10.83 -32.93 23.75
C ALA A 418 12.07 -32.21 24.33
N TYR A 419 12.56 -31.21 23.63
CA TYR A 419 13.67 -30.37 24.13
C TYR A 419 13.23 -29.44 25.27
N THR A 420 12.01 -28.91 25.20
CA THR A 420 11.41 -28.12 26.27
C THR A 420 11.34 -28.94 27.56
N ASP A 421 10.78 -30.13 27.51
CA ASP A 421 10.61 -30.99 28.66
C ASP A 421 11.95 -31.53 29.18
N ALA A 422 12.91 -31.79 28.32
CA ALA A 422 14.27 -32.22 28.72
C ALA A 422 15.07 -31.12 29.42
N THR A 423 14.89 -29.85 28.98
CA THR A 423 15.69 -28.71 29.49
C THR A 423 15.03 -28.03 30.67
N LEU A 424 13.71 -27.85 30.66
CA LEU A 424 12.96 -27.07 31.66
C LEU A 424 12.18 -27.94 32.64
N GLY A 425 12.14 -29.25 32.45
CA GLY A 425 11.45 -30.20 33.29
C GLY A 425 10.29 -30.90 32.58
N ALA A 426 10.09 -32.20 32.90
CA ALA A 426 9.06 -33.02 32.28
C ALA A 426 7.63 -32.42 32.43
N GLY A 427 6.86 -32.34 31.34
CA GLY A 427 5.53 -31.80 31.30
C GLY A 427 5.42 -30.27 31.18
N THR A 428 6.55 -29.55 31.11
CA THR A 428 6.54 -28.08 30.91
C THR A 428 5.84 -27.69 29.63
N SER A 429 6.11 -28.38 28.51
CA SER A 429 5.50 -28.10 27.20
C SER A 429 3.97 -28.21 27.25
N ALA A 430 3.45 -29.25 27.89
CA ALA A 430 2.01 -29.45 28.08
C ALA A 430 1.36 -28.40 29.01
N ALA A 431 2.09 -28.00 30.07
CA ALA A 431 1.59 -27.00 31.02
C ALA A 431 1.40 -25.60 30.40
N VAL A 432 2.29 -25.20 29.50
CA VAL A 432 2.21 -23.88 28.84
C VAL A 432 1.37 -23.88 27.56
N ALA A 433 0.92 -25.03 27.06
CA ALA A 433 0.23 -25.16 25.77
C ALA A 433 -1.11 -24.40 25.71
N ASN A 434 -1.80 -24.18 26.85
CA ASN A 434 -3.11 -23.49 26.92
C ASN A 434 -4.16 -24.02 25.91
N GLY A 435 -4.13 -25.35 25.63
CA GLY A 435 -5.03 -26.02 24.70
C GLY A 435 -4.67 -25.88 23.22
N PHE A 436 -3.51 -25.32 22.89
CA PHE A 436 -2.97 -25.31 21.53
C PHE A 436 -2.22 -26.61 21.20
N PRO A 437 -1.96 -26.90 19.92
CA PRO A 437 -1.25 -28.12 19.49
C PRO A 437 0.16 -28.21 20.05
N ALA A 438 0.61 -29.45 20.25
CA ALA A 438 1.98 -29.78 20.64
C ALA A 438 3.01 -29.36 19.56
N ASN A 439 4.26 -29.18 19.97
CA ASN A 439 5.37 -28.75 19.12
C ASN A 439 5.11 -27.40 18.41
N SER A 440 4.46 -26.49 19.11
CA SER A 440 4.23 -25.12 18.65
C SER A 440 4.52 -24.17 19.81
N PRO A 441 5.76 -23.67 19.95
CA PRO A 441 6.15 -22.84 21.08
C PRO A 441 5.46 -21.46 21.14
N TYR A 442 4.83 -21.01 20.06
CA TYR A 442 3.96 -19.85 20.07
C TYR A 442 2.67 -20.11 19.32
N ASN A 443 1.56 -19.67 19.90
CA ASN A 443 0.24 -19.67 19.29
C ASN A 443 -0.55 -18.47 19.78
N ALA A 444 -1.33 -17.87 18.87
CA ALA A 444 -2.29 -16.81 19.16
C ALA A 444 -3.56 -16.99 18.34
N TYR A 445 -4.71 -16.69 18.94
CA TYR A 445 -6.04 -16.73 18.34
C TYR A 445 -6.79 -15.45 18.71
N LEU A 446 -7.11 -14.64 17.69
CA LEU A 446 -7.65 -13.29 17.84
C LEU A 446 -8.89 -13.07 16.98
N PRO A 447 -10.10 -13.44 17.46
CA PRO A 447 -11.34 -13.02 16.82
C PRO A 447 -11.70 -11.57 17.20
N TYR A 448 -12.19 -10.82 16.19
CA TYR A 448 -12.66 -9.44 16.28
C TYR A 448 -14.10 -9.35 15.78
N ASP A 449 -14.98 -8.67 16.50
CA ASP A 449 -16.28 -8.16 16.06
C ASP A 449 -16.20 -6.63 16.08
N ILE A 450 -16.26 -6.00 14.90
CA ILE A 450 -16.11 -4.56 14.74
C ILE A 450 -17.36 -3.99 14.10
N LYS A 451 -17.93 -2.94 14.67
CA LYS A 451 -19.13 -2.28 14.16
C LYS A 451 -18.91 -0.77 14.07
N GLN A 452 -19.36 -0.19 12.98
CA GLN A 452 -19.35 1.24 12.78
C GLN A 452 -20.71 1.69 12.25
N LYS A 453 -21.23 2.80 12.79
CA LYS A 453 -22.38 3.53 12.28
C LYS A 453 -21.99 4.97 12.08
N ALA A 454 -22.54 5.60 11.05
CA ALA A 454 -22.33 7.02 10.86
C ALA A 454 -23.49 7.68 10.13
N VAL A 455 -23.65 8.96 10.39
CA VAL A 455 -24.45 9.87 9.57
C VAL A 455 -23.56 10.98 9.07
N PHE A 456 -23.73 11.37 7.82
CA PHE A 456 -22.88 12.39 7.19
C PHE A 456 -23.70 13.29 6.27
N GLY A 457 -23.18 14.47 6.03
CA GLY A 457 -23.77 15.37 5.06
C GLY A 457 -22.83 16.50 4.69
N GLU A 458 -23.06 17.05 3.51
CA GLU A 458 -22.33 18.18 2.96
C GLU A 458 -23.24 19.01 2.11
N ALA A 459 -23.13 20.33 2.21
CA ALA A 459 -23.86 21.28 1.39
C ALA A 459 -22.89 22.30 0.79
N SER A 460 -23.06 22.61 -0.50
CA SER A 460 -22.30 23.59 -1.25
C SER A 460 -23.23 24.66 -1.75
N TYR A 461 -22.86 25.93 -1.61
CA TYR A 461 -23.63 27.07 -2.13
C TYR A 461 -22.74 27.94 -3.02
N ALA A 462 -23.18 28.13 -4.26
CA ALA A 462 -22.46 28.93 -5.24
C ALA A 462 -22.96 30.38 -5.21
N ILE A 463 -22.05 31.33 -5.06
CA ILE A 463 -22.28 32.78 -5.08
C ILE A 463 -21.38 33.35 -6.17
N ASP A 464 -21.93 33.57 -7.36
CA ASP A 464 -21.15 33.99 -8.54
C ASP A 464 -19.94 33.06 -8.78
N LYS A 465 -18.74 33.54 -8.53
CA LYS A 465 -17.48 32.80 -8.72
C LYS A 465 -17.02 32.01 -7.49
N LEU A 466 -17.63 32.23 -6.35
CA LEU A 466 -17.26 31.59 -5.08
C LEU A 466 -18.26 30.48 -4.75
N THR A 467 -17.75 29.29 -4.48
CA THR A 467 -18.51 28.18 -3.89
C THR A 467 -18.02 27.93 -2.48
N ILE A 468 -18.94 27.91 -1.53
CA ILE A 468 -18.68 27.59 -0.13
C ILE A 468 -19.30 26.22 0.13
N THR A 469 -18.51 25.29 0.65
CA THR A 469 -18.97 23.95 1.01
C THR A 469 -18.71 23.72 2.50
N ALA A 470 -19.72 23.22 3.22
CA ALA A 470 -19.58 22.81 4.61
C ALA A 470 -20.21 21.42 4.79
N GLY A 471 -19.52 20.59 5.54
CA GLY A 471 -19.98 19.23 5.80
C GLY A 471 -19.48 18.68 7.13
N GLY A 472 -20.03 17.55 7.51
CA GLY A 472 -19.61 16.84 8.71
C GLY A 472 -20.11 15.39 8.72
N ARG A 473 -19.45 14.57 9.53
CA ARG A 473 -19.81 13.18 9.82
C ARG A 473 -19.76 12.97 11.32
N TYR A 474 -20.84 12.41 11.86
CA TYR A 474 -20.85 11.83 13.20
C TYR A 474 -20.74 10.31 13.08
N TYR A 475 -19.83 9.71 13.85
CA TYR A 475 -19.62 8.28 13.86
C TYR A 475 -19.71 7.72 15.27
N ASP A 476 -20.12 6.44 15.36
CA ASP A 476 -20.10 5.59 16.54
C ASP A 476 -19.43 4.27 16.15
N PHE A 477 -18.46 3.84 16.95
CA PHE A 477 -17.63 2.67 16.71
C PHE A 477 -17.55 1.80 17.95
N SER A 478 -17.57 0.50 17.75
CA SER A 478 -17.30 -0.47 18.81
C SER A 478 -16.52 -1.67 18.26
N GLU A 479 -15.59 -2.16 19.08
CA GLU A 479 -14.79 -3.36 18.82
C GLU A 479 -14.80 -4.26 20.05
N THR A 480 -15.03 -5.56 19.82
CA THR A 480 -14.80 -6.61 20.82
C THR A 480 -13.75 -7.55 20.24
N ARG A 481 -12.70 -7.81 21.02
CA ARG A 481 -11.59 -8.69 20.66
C ARG A 481 -11.37 -9.71 21.75
N ARG A 482 -11.17 -10.99 21.41
CA ARG A 482 -10.59 -11.98 22.32
C ARG A 482 -9.14 -12.20 21.94
N PHE A 483 -8.27 -12.28 22.91
CA PHE A 483 -6.88 -12.70 22.76
C PHE A 483 -6.66 -13.98 23.55
N LYS A 484 -6.27 -15.06 22.84
CA LYS A 484 -5.85 -16.31 23.48
C LYS A 484 -4.48 -16.68 22.96
N SER A 485 -3.52 -16.91 23.87
CA SER A 485 -2.15 -17.30 23.53
C SER A 485 -1.72 -18.58 24.27
N GLY A 486 -0.71 -19.28 23.76
CA GLY A 486 -0.14 -20.47 24.40
C GLY A 486 1.14 -20.93 23.75
N GLY A 487 1.89 -21.75 24.45
CA GLY A 487 3.22 -22.22 24.11
C GLY A 487 4.31 -21.57 24.97
N LEU A 488 5.53 -22.06 24.86
CA LEU A 488 6.66 -21.62 25.69
C LEU A 488 7.00 -20.12 25.52
N PHE A 489 6.71 -19.55 24.36
CA PHE A 489 7.01 -18.15 24.02
C PHE A 489 5.83 -17.18 24.29
N ALA A 490 4.75 -17.66 24.88
CA ALA A 490 3.56 -16.91 25.18
C ALA A 490 3.23 -16.91 26.69
N ASN A 491 2.39 -15.97 27.11
CA ASN A 491 1.99 -15.88 28.52
C ASN A 491 0.92 -16.91 28.93
N GLY A 492 0.19 -17.51 27.97
CA GLY A 492 -0.99 -18.33 28.24
C GLY A 492 -2.24 -17.49 28.51
N ASP A 493 -2.34 -16.32 27.90
CA ASP A 493 -3.48 -15.40 28.04
C ASP A 493 -4.80 -16.01 27.48
N ASP A 494 -5.92 -15.63 28.06
CA ASP A 494 -7.26 -15.82 27.51
C ASP A 494 -8.16 -14.68 28.02
N GLN A 495 -8.21 -13.58 27.29
CA GLN A 495 -8.92 -12.37 27.72
C GLN A 495 -9.78 -11.78 26.60
N THR A 496 -10.79 -11.03 26.98
CA THR A 496 -11.65 -10.30 26.06
C THR A 496 -11.60 -8.82 26.38
N ASP A 497 -11.19 -8.05 25.37
CA ASP A 497 -11.09 -6.61 25.45
C ASP A 497 -12.20 -5.95 24.64
N LYS A 498 -12.62 -4.77 25.07
CA LYS A 498 -13.59 -3.95 24.36
C LYS A 498 -13.07 -2.52 24.25
N THR A 499 -13.26 -1.94 23.08
CA THR A 499 -13.03 -0.52 22.88
C THR A 499 -14.19 0.09 22.10
N SER A 500 -14.44 1.36 22.33
CA SER A 500 -15.47 2.11 21.60
C SER A 500 -15.06 3.57 21.54
N SER A 501 -15.47 4.24 20.49
CA SER A 501 -15.31 5.67 20.36
C SER A 501 -16.44 6.27 19.52
N ASP A 502 -16.70 7.55 19.72
CA ASP A 502 -17.58 8.34 18.88
C ASP A 502 -16.95 9.71 18.60
N GLY A 503 -17.39 10.36 17.56
CA GLY A 503 -16.81 11.64 17.23
C GLY A 503 -17.47 12.35 16.04
N PHE A 504 -17.01 13.59 15.84
CA PHE A 504 -17.48 14.44 14.75
C PHE A 504 -16.30 14.95 13.90
N THR A 505 -16.43 14.82 12.58
CA THR A 505 -15.41 15.24 11.61
C THR A 505 -15.98 16.30 10.67
N PRO A 506 -15.81 17.57 10.99
CA PRO A 506 -16.22 18.67 10.12
C PRO A 506 -15.23 18.91 8.99
N ARG A 507 -15.73 19.52 7.90
CA ARG A 507 -14.90 20.17 6.88
C ARG A 507 -15.56 21.42 6.32
N VAL A 508 -14.72 22.36 5.92
CA VAL A 508 -15.14 23.58 5.21
C VAL A 508 -14.20 23.77 4.02
N LEU A 509 -14.80 24.03 2.85
CA LEU A 509 -14.08 24.18 1.60
C LEU A 509 -14.54 25.48 0.93
N LEU A 510 -13.60 26.20 0.34
CA LEU A 510 -13.83 27.37 -0.47
C LEU A 510 -13.25 27.12 -1.87
N SER A 511 -14.02 27.40 -2.90
CA SER A 511 -13.58 27.31 -4.29
C SER A 511 -13.90 28.60 -5.01
N TYR A 512 -12.88 29.27 -5.55
CA TYR A 512 -13.01 30.51 -6.29
C TYR A 512 -12.63 30.31 -7.75
N LYS A 513 -13.62 30.34 -8.64
CA LYS A 513 -13.46 30.18 -10.08
C LYS A 513 -13.13 31.52 -10.72
N ALA A 514 -11.85 31.87 -10.81
CA ALA A 514 -11.40 33.13 -11.37
C ALA A 514 -11.81 33.30 -12.83
N ASN A 515 -11.69 32.21 -13.62
CA ASN A 515 -12.16 32.07 -14.99
C ASN A 515 -12.42 30.59 -15.31
N PRO A 516 -12.96 30.23 -16.50
CA PRO A 516 -13.27 28.83 -16.84
C PRO A 516 -12.08 27.84 -16.75
N GLY A 517 -10.83 28.34 -16.84
CA GLY A 517 -9.62 27.53 -16.78
C GLY A 517 -8.79 27.71 -15.51
N LEU A 518 -9.27 28.48 -14.50
CA LEU A 518 -8.47 28.75 -13.29
C LEU A 518 -9.35 28.76 -12.03
N THR A 519 -9.09 27.84 -11.12
CA THR A 519 -9.77 27.73 -9.84
C THR A 519 -8.78 27.75 -8.69
N PHE A 520 -9.03 28.54 -7.66
CA PHE A 520 -8.31 28.53 -6.37
C PHE A 520 -9.18 27.84 -5.33
N ASN A 521 -8.55 27.03 -4.49
CA ASN A 521 -9.24 26.29 -3.45
C ASN A 521 -8.58 26.53 -2.10
N ALA A 522 -9.39 26.53 -1.03
CA ALA A 522 -8.90 26.48 0.34
C ALA A 522 -9.76 25.52 1.15
N GLN A 523 -9.16 24.76 2.06
CA GLN A 523 -9.92 23.86 2.93
C GLN A 523 -9.36 23.78 4.34
N ALA A 524 -10.27 23.52 5.29
CA ALA A 524 -9.98 23.00 6.61
C ALA A 524 -10.81 21.73 6.82
N SER A 525 -10.15 20.58 7.05
CA SER A 525 -10.83 19.30 7.19
C SER A 525 -10.25 18.49 8.32
N LYS A 526 -11.14 17.81 9.09
CA LYS A 526 -10.75 16.89 10.16
C LYS A 526 -10.79 15.45 9.68
N GLY A 527 -9.75 14.68 9.97
CA GLY A 527 -9.69 13.23 9.78
C GLY A 527 -9.57 12.51 11.13
N PHE A 528 -9.83 11.22 11.12
CA PHE A 528 -9.69 10.37 12.30
C PHE A 528 -9.35 8.93 11.92
N ARG A 529 -8.62 8.26 12.81
CA ARG A 529 -8.37 6.83 12.78
C ARG A 529 -8.73 6.26 14.14
N LEU A 530 -9.48 5.18 14.14
CA LEU A 530 -10.00 4.56 15.34
C LEU A 530 -8.89 3.97 16.20
N GLY A 531 -9.04 4.06 17.51
CA GLY A 531 -8.19 3.41 18.50
C GLY A 531 -8.37 1.91 18.54
N GLY A 532 -7.68 1.27 19.47
CA GLY A 532 -7.73 -0.18 19.61
C GLY A 532 -7.00 -0.69 20.85
N VAL A 533 -6.74 -1.98 20.85
CA VAL A 533 -6.07 -2.68 21.95
C VAL A 533 -4.83 -3.40 21.40
N ASN A 534 -3.70 -3.27 22.09
CA ASN A 534 -2.48 -4.04 21.80
C ASN A 534 -2.60 -5.46 22.35
N ASP A 535 -1.89 -6.38 21.70
CA ASP A 535 -1.67 -7.70 22.25
C ASP A 535 -0.79 -7.59 23.52
N PRO A 536 -1.00 -8.43 24.53
CA PRO A 536 -0.09 -8.52 25.65
C PRO A 536 1.33 -8.84 25.16
N LEU A 537 2.34 -8.22 25.80
CA LEU A 537 3.72 -8.56 25.50
C LEU A 537 4.01 -10.02 25.82
N ASN A 538 4.86 -10.66 25.03
CA ASN A 538 5.35 -12.00 25.30
C ASN A 538 6.38 -11.97 26.46
N ILE A 539 5.91 -11.78 27.68
CA ILE A 539 6.76 -11.58 28.88
C ILE A 539 7.85 -12.63 29.03
N PRO A 540 7.64 -13.94 28.72
CA PRO A 540 8.71 -14.92 28.77
C PRO A 540 9.93 -14.63 27.90
N LEU A 541 9.79 -13.78 26.89
CA LEU A 541 10.86 -13.37 25.98
C LEU A 541 11.47 -12.01 26.35
N CYS A 542 10.78 -11.22 27.18
CA CYS A 542 11.16 -9.85 27.49
C CYS A 542 12.35 -9.81 28.48
N THR A 543 13.32 -8.93 28.23
CA THR A 543 14.17 -8.44 29.31
C THR A 543 13.33 -7.65 30.32
N PRO A 544 13.70 -7.59 31.60
CA PRO A 544 12.97 -6.76 32.58
C PRO A 544 12.86 -5.29 32.15
N GLN A 545 13.85 -4.76 31.43
CA GLN A 545 13.86 -3.39 30.92
C GLN A 545 12.79 -3.19 29.83
N ASP A 546 12.74 -4.08 28.83
CA ASP A 546 11.76 -3.97 27.75
C ASP A 546 10.34 -4.18 28.28
N ALA A 547 10.13 -5.13 29.20
CA ALA A 547 8.85 -5.33 29.86
C ALA A 547 8.38 -4.07 30.62
N ALA A 548 9.29 -3.38 31.30
CA ALA A 548 8.98 -2.14 32.01
C ALA A 548 8.66 -0.97 31.07
N ILE A 549 9.34 -0.89 29.92
CA ILE A 549 9.12 0.17 28.92
C ILE A 549 7.79 -0.02 28.19
N PHE A 550 7.51 -1.24 27.72
CA PHE A 550 6.41 -1.50 26.79
C PHE A 550 5.17 -2.11 27.44
N GLY A 551 5.26 -2.65 28.65
CA GLY A 551 4.14 -3.36 29.32
C GLY A 551 2.95 -2.49 29.72
N GLY A 552 3.09 -1.15 29.70
CA GLY A 552 2.01 -0.22 30.04
C GLY A 552 1.09 0.17 28.88
N PHE A 553 1.35 -0.27 27.64
CA PHE A 553 0.62 0.19 26.44
C PHE A 553 -0.43 -0.83 26.01
N GLN A 554 -1.39 -1.11 26.86
CA GLN A 554 -2.42 -2.12 26.59
C GLN A 554 -3.51 -1.64 25.61
N SER A 555 -3.79 -0.34 25.56
CA SER A 555 -4.73 0.28 24.63
C SER A 555 -4.15 1.57 24.05
N TYR A 556 -4.71 1.98 22.93
CA TYR A 556 -4.37 3.24 22.27
C TYR A 556 -5.64 3.96 21.82
N ASP A 557 -5.61 5.29 21.91
CA ASP A 557 -6.72 6.17 21.63
C ASP A 557 -6.86 6.48 20.13
N ASP A 558 -7.99 7.06 19.74
CA ASP A 558 -8.22 7.59 18.42
C ASP A 558 -7.14 8.63 18.05
N GLU A 559 -6.61 8.48 16.85
CA GLU A 559 -5.79 9.51 16.18
C GLU A 559 -6.72 10.50 15.50
N THR A 560 -6.47 11.77 15.65
CA THR A 560 -7.20 12.83 14.96
C THR A 560 -6.23 13.83 14.33
N LEU A 561 -6.62 14.38 13.20
CA LEU A 561 -5.82 15.41 12.55
C LEU A 561 -6.69 16.50 11.92
N TRP A 562 -6.11 17.71 11.83
CA TRP A 562 -6.65 18.80 11.05
C TRP A 562 -5.71 19.13 9.89
N ASN A 563 -6.27 19.16 8.69
CA ASN A 563 -5.54 19.57 7.49
C ASN A 563 -6.04 20.95 7.04
N TYR A 564 -5.09 21.83 6.81
CA TYR A 564 -5.30 23.14 6.21
C TYR A 564 -4.58 23.17 4.86
N GLU A 565 -5.29 23.50 3.80
CA GLU A 565 -4.77 23.44 2.45
C GLU A 565 -5.16 24.68 1.64
N GLY A 566 -4.24 25.17 0.82
CA GLY A 566 -4.48 26.11 -0.26
C GLY A 566 -4.02 25.52 -1.58
N GLY A 567 -4.88 25.54 -2.59
CA GLY A 567 -4.60 24.93 -3.88
C GLY A 567 -4.97 25.79 -5.07
N VAL A 568 -4.37 25.47 -6.20
CA VAL A 568 -4.67 26.05 -7.50
C VAL A 568 -4.82 24.97 -8.54
N LYS A 569 -5.85 25.05 -9.35
CA LYS A 569 -6.07 24.18 -10.52
C LYS A 569 -6.21 25.05 -11.75
N SER A 570 -5.46 24.73 -12.77
CA SER A 570 -5.52 25.46 -14.01
C SER A 570 -5.55 24.56 -15.24
N ARG A 571 -6.22 25.04 -16.26
CA ARG A 571 -6.28 24.44 -17.59
C ARG A 571 -6.22 25.56 -18.62
N PHE A 572 -5.11 25.67 -19.31
CA PHE A 572 -4.89 26.64 -20.34
C PHE A 572 -4.53 25.92 -21.63
N SER A 573 -5.46 25.94 -22.61
CA SER A 573 -5.24 25.28 -23.91
C SER A 573 -4.73 23.83 -23.75
N ASN A 574 -3.44 23.63 -23.89
CA ASN A 574 -2.74 22.34 -23.87
C ASN A 574 -1.98 22.05 -22.58
N VAL A 575 -2.16 22.84 -21.51
CA VAL A 575 -1.47 22.68 -20.22
C VAL A 575 -2.50 22.56 -19.10
N THR A 576 -2.36 21.54 -18.27
CA THR A 576 -3.07 21.42 -16.98
C THR A 576 -2.07 21.47 -15.85
N PHE A 577 -2.40 22.21 -14.80
CA PHE A 577 -1.62 22.27 -13.58
C PHE A 577 -2.52 22.14 -12.34
N ASN A 578 -2.10 21.31 -11.39
CA ASN A 578 -2.74 21.14 -10.10
C ASN A 578 -1.66 21.22 -9.03
N GLY A 579 -1.72 22.23 -8.17
CA GLY A 579 -0.75 22.46 -7.11
C GLY A 579 -1.43 22.78 -5.79
N ALA A 580 -0.81 22.35 -4.68
CA ALA A 580 -1.29 22.62 -3.34
C ALA A 580 -0.13 22.84 -2.36
N VAL A 581 -0.41 23.67 -1.36
CA VAL A 581 0.37 23.78 -0.11
C VAL A 581 -0.52 23.31 1.03
N PHE A 582 0.05 22.56 1.97
CA PHE A 582 -0.72 22.01 3.07
C PHE A 582 0.04 22.01 4.38
N TYR A 583 -0.70 22.04 5.48
CA TYR A 583 -0.25 21.82 6.85
C TYR A 583 -1.25 20.91 7.56
N THR A 584 -0.77 19.82 8.15
CA THR A 584 -1.58 18.85 8.89
C THR A 584 -1.08 18.75 10.31
N ASP A 585 -1.90 19.16 11.29
CA ASP A 585 -1.67 19.00 12.73
C ASP A 585 -2.26 17.68 13.21
N ILE A 586 -1.43 16.80 13.77
CA ILE A 586 -1.81 15.44 14.15
C ILE A 586 -1.73 15.31 15.67
N LYS A 587 -2.81 14.83 16.27
CA LYS A 587 -2.91 14.51 17.70
C LYS A 587 -3.07 13.02 17.88
N ASN A 588 -2.38 12.48 18.90
CA ASN A 588 -2.38 11.06 19.22
C ASN A 588 -2.01 10.19 18.00
N LEU A 589 -0.98 10.59 17.25
CA LEU A 589 -0.50 9.80 16.11
C LEU A 589 -0.25 8.36 16.56
N GLN A 590 -0.97 7.42 15.99
CA GLN A 590 -0.74 5.99 16.24
C GLN A 590 0.49 5.54 15.47
N THR A 591 1.57 5.28 16.16
CA THR A 591 2.81 4.73 15.55
C THR A 591 3.12 3.36 16.10
N THR A 592 3.71 2.51 15.27
CA THR A 592 4.13 1.17 15.67
C THR A 592 5.57 1.19 16.17
N LEU A 593 5.80 0.61 17.34
CA LEU A 593 7.11 0.43 17.95
C LEU A 593 7.46 -1.05 18.07
N ASP A 594 8.71 -1.39 17.77
CA ASP A 594 9.30 -2.68 18.08
C ASP A 594 9.58 -2.76 19.60
N ALA A 595 9.01 -3.75 20.27
CA ALA A 595 9.18 -3.96 21.71
C ALA A 595 10.46 -4.77 22.05
N GLY A 596 11.46 -4.72 21.20
CA GLY A 596 12.79 -5.24 21.45
C GLY A 596 12.83 -6.75 21.69
N SER A 597 13.36 -7.18 22.85
CA SER A 597 13.50 -8.60 23.20
C SER A 597 12.17 -9.34 23.34
N CYS A 598 11.06 -8.63 23.57
CA CYS A 598 9.72 -9.21 23.73
C CYS A 598 9.19 -9.89 22.44
N SER A 599 9.87 -9.71 21.31
CA SER A 599 9.42 -10.22 20.01
C SER A 599 7.98 -9.83 19.67
N SER A 600 7.58 -8.65 20.11
CA SER A 600 6.24 -8.06 19.96
C SER A 600 6.37 -6.67 19.37
N ARG A 601 5.25 -6.13 18.92
CA ARG A 601 5.11 -4.73 18.52
C ARG A 601 3.93 -4.12 19.23
N VAL A 602 4.05 -2.85 19.58
CA VAL A 602 2.98 -2.11 20.24
C VAL A 602 2.62 -0.87 19.42
N VAL A 603 1.34 -0.59 19.31
CA VAL A 603 0.85 0.68 18.80
C VAL A 603 0.85 1.66 19.97
N PHE A 604 1.39 2.83 19.72
CA PHE A 604 1.57 3.86 20.72
C PHE A 604 1.05 5.21 20.20
N ASN A 605 0.35 5.97 21.04
CA ASN A 605 -0.09 7.33 20.70
C ASN A 605 1.02 8.35 20.96
N VAL A 606 1.57 8.94 19.90
CA VAL A 606 2.43 10.11 20.02
C VAL A 606 1.55 11.36 20.19
N PRO A 607 1.75 12.15 21.25
CA PRO A 607 0.85 13.26 21.56
C PRO A 607 0.66 14.26 20.44
N LYS A 608 1.77 14.61 19.73
CA LYS A 608 1.74 15.57 18.62
C LYS A 608 2.73 15.19 17.54
N ALA A 609 2.32 15.39 16.31
CA ALA A 609 3.13 15.33 15.11
C ALA A 609 2.54 16.26 14.05
N HIS A 610 3.31 16.62 13.02
CA HIS A 610 2.78 17.35 11.89
C HIS A 610 3.33 16.84 10.56
N THR A 611 2.60 17.14 9.50
CA THR A 611 3.12 17.05 8.13
C THR A 611 2.79 18.34 7.39
N MET A 612 3.75 18.87 6.63
CA MET A 612 3.54 20.03 5.78
C MET A 612 4.31 19.91 4.49
N GLY A 613 3.84 20.57 3.46
CA GLY A 613 4.56 20.51 2.19
C GLY A 613 3.90 21.23 1.04
N VAL A 614 4.56 21.07 -0.08
CA VAL A 614 4.13 21.56 -1.40
C VAL A 614 4.09 20.37 -2.34
N GLU A 615 3.02 20.28 -3.12
CA GLU A 615 2.83 19.26 -4.14
C GLU A 615 2.36 19.89 -5.44
N GLY A 616 2.72 19.29 -6.57
CA GLY A 616 2.34 19.79 -7.87
C GLY A 616 2.34 18.72 -8.95
N GLU A 617 1.41 18.86 -9.88
CA GLU A 617 1.25 18.02 -11.06
C GLU A 617 1.02 18.91 -12.28
N LEU A 618 1.82 18.70 -13.29
CA LEU A 618 1.76 19.38 -14.58
C LEU A 618 1.62 18.35 -15.69
N LYS A 619 0.68 18.54 -16.58
CA LYS A 619 0.58 17.80 -17.85
C LYS A 619 0.50 18.81 -18.99
N ALA A 620 1.39 18.70 -19.96
CA ALA A 620 1.46 19.65 -21.05
C ALA A 620 1.68 18.94 -22.38
N ARG A 621 0.85 19.27 -23.37
CA ARG A 621 1.05 18.87 -24.76
C ARG A 621 1.78 20.00 -25.47
N LEU A 622 3.12 19.89 -25.53
CA LEU A 622 4.00 20.93 -26.10
C LEU A 622 3.89 21.02 -27.62
N ALA A 623 3.53 19.93 -28.28
CA ALA A 623 3.19 19.81 -29.69
C ALA A 623 2.13 18.73 -29.88
N PRO A 624 1.43 18.64 -31.01
CA PRO A 624 0.47 17.56 -31.29
C PRO A 624 1.07 16.16 -31.10
N SER A 625 2.39 16.03 -31.32
CA SER A 625 3.14 14.79 -31.21
C SER A 625 3.92 14.64 -29.89
N PHE A 626 3.93 15.63 -28.98
CA PHE A 626 4.80 15.60 -27.81
C PHE A 626 4.09 16.05 -26.53
N GLU A 627 3.98 15.13 -25.60
CA GLU A 627 3.35 15.33 -24.29
C GLU A 627 4.37 15.10 -23.18
N ILE A 628 4.33 15.94 -22.15
CA ILE A 628 5.11 15.78 -20.93
C ILE A 628 4.21 15.80 -19.69
N GLY A 629 4.62 15.05 -18.68
CA GLY A 629 4.02 15.06 -17.35
C GLY A 629 5.11 15.23 -16.29
N VAL A 630 4.81 16.04 -15.27
CA VAL A 630 5.67 16.20 -14.10
C VAL A 630 4.78 16.11 -12.86
N SER A 631 5.14 15.25 -11.90
CA SER A 631 4.50 15.20 -10.61
C SER A 631 5.57 15.19 -9.51
N GLY A 632 5.34 15.90 -8.40
CA GLY A 632 6.32 15.87 -7.32
C GLY A 632 5.82 16.53 -6.05
N SER A 633 6.52 16.24 -4.96
CA SER A 633 6.27 16.81 -3.65
C SER A 633 7.56 17.03 -2.88
N VAL A 634 7.55 18.11 -2.12
CA VAL A 634 8.52 18.38 -1.04
C VAL A 634 7.72 18.46 0.24
N LEU A 635 8.08 17.65 1.21
CA LEU A 635 7.32 17.61 2.47
C LEU A 635 8.22 17.40 3.68
N GLU A 636 7.76 17.93 4.79
CA GLU A 636 8.29 17.71 6.12
C GLU A 636 7.23 16.96 6.93
N ALA A 637 7.62 15.85 7.54
CA ALA A 637 6.77 15.04 8.41
C ALA A 637 7.58 14.67 9.64
N GLN A 638 7.17 15.20 10.84
CA GLN A 638 7.97 15.13 12.06
C GLN A 638 7.10 14.90 13.29
N PHE A 639 7.73 14.32 14.32
CA PHE A 639 7.19 14.33 15.68
C PHE A 639 7.38 15.72 16.31
N ASP A 640 6.36 16.21 17.00
CA ASP A 640 6.37 17.46 17.80
C ASP A 640 6.36 17.15 19.32
N SER A 641 6.75 15.94 19.67
CA SER A 641 6.80 15.48 21.05
C SER A 641 7.96 14.53 21.24
N THR A 642 8.65 14.65 22.39
CA THR A 642 9.60 13.66 22.85
C THR A 642 8.93 12.78 23.91
N VAL A 643 8.91 11.46 23.68
CA VAL A 643 8.38 10.49 24.64
C VAL A 643 9.52 9.81 25.36
N LYS A 644 9.47 9.79 26.70
CA LYS A 644 10.51 9.24 27.56
C LYS A 644 9.93 8.18 28.49
N ASP A 645 10.74 7.19 28.82
CA ASP A 645 10.45 6.22 29.89
C ASP A 645 10.66 6.84 31.28
N GLY A 646 10.43 6.04 32.33
CA GLY A 646 10.61 6.47 33.72
C GLY A 646 12.05 6.79 34.11
N THR A 647 13.05 6.43 33.31
CA THR A 647 14.47 6.74 33.48
C THR A 647 14.90 8.02 32.75
N GLY A 648 14.02 8.56 31.89
CA GLY A 648 14.29 9.72 31.05
C GLY A 648 14.86 9.37 29.67
N ALA A 649 14.99 8.08 29.33
CA ALA A 649 15.42 7.65 28.00
C ALA A 649 14.29 7.79 26.97
N VAL A 650 14.64 8.11 25.73
CA VAL A 650 13.67 8.28 24.64
C VAL A 650 13.14 6.92 24.20
N ILE A 651 11.82 6.74 24.16
CA ILE A 651 11.16 5.52 23.72
C ILE A 651 11.09 5.48 22.19
N GLY A 652 11.62 4.40 21.59
CA GLY A 652 11.43 4.07 20.20
C GLY A 652 11.86 5.16 19.19
N GLY A 653 12.74 6.10 19.62
CA GLY A 653 13.17 7.22 18.78
C GLY A 653 12.11 8.30 18.55
N ILE A 654 11.06 8.31 19.37
CA ILE A 654 10.05 9.38 19.35
C ILE A 654 10.62 10.61 20.03
N ARG A 655 11.24 11.44 19.22
CA ARG A 655 11.88 12.69 19.62
C ARG A 655 11.35 13.84 18.79
N ASP A 656 11.09 14.96 19.42
CA ASP A 656 10.76 16.24 18.76
C ASP A 656 11.81 16.55 17.67
N GLY A 657 11.33 16.79 16.44
CA GLY A 657 12.14 17.01 15.25
C GLY A 657 12.57 15.75 14.48
N ASN A 658 12.41 14.53 15.02
CA ASN A 658 12.63 13.31 14.25
C ASN A 658 11.53 13.12 13.21
N ARG A 659 11.94 12.61 12.03
CA ARG A 659 11.04 12.37 10.89
C ARG A 659 10.07 11.24 11.18
N LEU A 660 8.87 11.35 10.65
CA LEU A 660 7.94 10.22 10.59
C LEU A 660 8.52 9.11 9.71
N PRO A 661 8.30 7.83 10.11
CA PRO A 661 8.87 6.69 9.39
C PRO A 661 8.34 6.56 7.95
N SER A 662 9.16 6.00 7.07
CA SER A 662 8.81 5.64 5.68
C SER A 662 8.48 6.82 4.76
N VAL A 663 8.76 8.05 5.18
CA VAL A 663 8.42 9.28 4.44
C VAL A 663 9.66 9.89 3.79
N PRO A 664 9.75 9.96 2.45
CA PRO A 664 10.78 10.71 1.77
C PRO A 664 10.49 12.23 1.87
N LYS A 665 11.53 13.04 2.08
CA LYS A 665 11.37 14.52 2.07
C LYS A 665 11.08 15.07 0.68
N PHE A 666 11.53 14.38 -0.36
CA PHE A 666 11.40 14.79 -1.75
C PHE A 666 11.12 13.59 -2.63
N GLN A 667 10.17 13.74 -3.53
CA GLN A 667 9.94 12.82 -4.64
C GLN A 667 9.50 13.60 -5.87
N ILE A 668 9.95 13.15 -7.03
CA ILE A 668 9.57 13.72 -8.32
C ILE A 668 9.53 12.64 -9.38
N SER A 669 8.56 12.75 -10.27
CA SER A 669 8.45 11.94 -11.48
C SER A 669 8.32 12.84 -12.70
N PHE A 670 9.01 12.48 -13.73
CA PHE A 670 8.92 13.10 -15.06
C PHE A 670 8.58 12.02 -16.07
N ASN A 671 7.63 12.29 -16.95
CA ASN A 671 7.34 11.43 -18.08
C ASN A 671 7.24 12.25 -19.37
N ALA A 672 7.60 11.64 -20.49
CA ALA A 672 7.53 12.25 -21.81
C ALA A 672 7.09 11.20 -22.83
N THR A 673 6.12 11.55 -23.66
CA THR A 673 5.61 10.71 -24.74
C THR A 673 5.74 11.46 -26.07
N TYR A 674 6.40 10.82 -27.02
CA TYR A 674 6.43 11.29 -28.40
C TYR A 674 5.63 10.33 -29.28
N THR A 675 4.66 10.84 -30.02
CA THR A 675 3.81 10.09 -30.95
C THR A 675 4.05 10.58 -32.38
N HIS A 676 4.17 9.66 -33.32
CA HIS A 676 4.37 9.95 -34.73
C HIS A 676 3.54 9.01 -35.61
N SER A 677 2.80 9.59 -36.53
CA SER A 677 2.06 8.78 -37.54
C SER A 677 3.04 8.23 -38.56
N LEU A 678 3.28 6.92 -38.49
CA LEU A 678 4.18 6.20 -39.42
C LEU A 678 3.53 5.99 -40.78
N THR A 679 2.23 5.72 -40.78
CA THR A 679 1.37 5.60 -41.96
C THR A 679 0.00 6.21 -41.68
N ALA A 680 -0.89 6.21 -42.64
CA ALA A 680 -2.27 6.68 -42.43
C ALA A 680 -3.06 5.83 -41.43
N THR A 681 -2.60 4.63 -41.08
CA THR A 681 -3.29 3.65 -40.21
C THR A 681 -2.45 3.16 -39.03
N ILE A 682 -1.24 3.64 -38.87
CA ILE A 682 -0.30 3.20 -37.82
C ILE A 682 0.34 4.43 -37.18
N ASP A 683 0.12 4.60 -35.89
CA ASP A 683 0.83 5.56 -35.05
C ASP A 683 1.89 4.82 -34.22
N GLY A 684 3.11 5.34 -34.26
CA GLY A 684 4.17 4.90 -33.36
C GLY A 684 4.32 5.86 -32.18
N TYR A 685 4.68 5.36 -31.02
CA TYR A 685 5.01 6.21 -29.88
C TYR A 685 6.20 5.69 -29.07
N ILE A 686 6.85 6.60 -28.38
CA ILE A 686 7.91 6.30 -27.40
C ILE A 686 7.58 7.07 -26.12
N THR A 687 7.59 6.36 -25.00
CA THR A 687 7.40 6.96 -23.67
C THR A 687 8.62 6.68 -22.81
N ALA A 688 9.16 7.71 -22.18
CA ALA A 688 10.21 7.60 -21.16
C ALA A 688 9.70 8.19 -19.84
N SER A 689 10.02 7.55 -18.72
CA SER A 689 9.77 8.10 -17.40
C SER A 689 10.98 7.97 -16.49
N VAL A 690 11.15 8.95 -15.59
CA VAL A 690 12.18 8.98 -14.56
C VAL A 690 11.51 9.32 -13.25
N GLN A 691 11.74 8.53 -12.22
CA GLN A 691 11.29 8.79 -10.87
C GLN A 691 12.49 8.89 -9.93
N HIS A 692 12.50 9.90 -9.07
CA HIS A 692 13.40 10.00 -7.93
C HIS A 692 12.61 9.93 -6.63
N VAL A 693 13.02 9.06 -5.70
CA VAL A 693 12.49 8.94 -4.34
C VAL A 693 13.63 9.22 -3.36
N GLY A 694 13.43 10.20 -2.49
CA GLY A 694 14.43 10.63 -1.49
C GLY A 694 14.65 9.59 -0.40
N ASN A 695 15.72 9.81 0.39
CA ASN A 695 16.05 8.97 1.53
C ASN A 695 14.97 8.98 2.62
N ARG A 696 14.88 7.87 3.38
CA ARG A 696 13.89 7.68 4.45
C ARG A 696 14.40 6.72 5.52
N TYR A 697 13.65 6.57 6.59
CA TYR A 697 13.90 5.59 7.66
C TYR A 697 12.70 4.68 7.82
N THR A 698 12.91 3.41 8.14
CA THR A 698 11.82 2.45 8.35
C THR A 698 11.11 2.69 9.69
N GLN A 699 11.88 3.04 10.74
CA GLN A 699 11.35 3.32 12.07
C GLN A 699 11.97 4.61 12.63
N ALA A 700 11.29 5.24 13.59
CA ALA A 700 11.79 6.45 14.24
C ALA A 700 13.11 6.20 14.97
N SER A 701 13.27 5.02 15.61
CA SER A 701 14.49 4.61 16.31
C SER A 701 15.74 4.51 15.43
N ASP A 702 15.55 4.35 14.12
CA ASP A 702 16.66 4.22 13.17
C ASP A 702 17.44 5.52 13.00
N GLN A 703 16.81 6.66 13.30
CA GLN A 703 17.44 7.99 13.28
C GLN A 703 18.34 8.22 14.47
N GLU A 704 17.99 7.65 15.64
CA GLU A 704 18.76 7.81 16.88
C GLU A 704 20.10 7.05 16.87
N ASN A 705 20.13 5.93 16.15
CA ASN A 705 21.25 4.99 16.11
C ASN A 705 21.65 4.64 14.68
N ASN A 706 21.89 5.64 13.86
CA ASN A 706 22.30 5.43 12.47
C ASN A 706 23.75 5.92 12.23
N PRO A 707 24.71 5.05 11.84
CA PRO A 707 24.58 3.61 11.63
C PRO A 707 24.39 2.85 12.94
N ARG A 708 23.75 1.68 12.87
CA ARG A 708 23.50 0.84 14.04
C ARG A 708 24.37 -0.43 14.04
N SER A 709 24.93 -0.74 15.22
CA SER A 709 25.65 -1.97 15.48
C SER A 709 24.71 -2.98 16.11
N PHE A 710 24.47 -4.09 15.42
CA PHE A 710 23.68 -5.23 15.90
C PHE A 710 24.65 -6.30 16.40
N VAL A 711 24.83 -6.40 17.71
CA VAL A 711 25.61 -7.46 18.31
C VAL A 711 24.74 -8.70 18.33
N SER A 712 25.18 -9.77 17.65
CA SER A 712 24.39 -11.00 17.55
C SER A 712 24.19 -11.64 18.93
N GLY A 713 25.22 -11.67 19.76
CA GLY A 713 25.16 -12.10 21.16
C GLY A 713 24.61 -13.50 21.41
N LEU A 714 24.46 -14.33 20.37
CA LEU A 714 23.83 -15.65 20.41
C LEU A 714 24.71 -16.73 19.76
N PRO A 715 25.94 -16.95 20.28
CA PRO A 715 26.75 -18.05 19.78
C PRO A 715 26.10 -19.38 20.17
N PHE A 716 26.13 -20.36 19.26
CA PHE A 716 25.72 -21.73 19.52
C PHE A 716 26.63 -22.72 18.79
N GLY A 717 26.61 -24.00 19.18
CA GLY A 717 27.42 -25.03 18.53
C GLY A 717 28.94 -24.82 18.69
N GLY A 718 29.36 -24.11 19.74
CA GLY A 718 30.78 -23.85 20.03
C GLY A 718 31.35 -22.58 19.40
N ALA A 719 30.54 -21.80 18.70
CA ALA A 719 30.95 -20.47 18.21
C ALA A 719 31.17 -19.48 19.36
N THR A 720 32.13 -18.55 19.18
CA THR A 720 32.50 -17.56 20.22
C THR A 720 31.94 -16.18 20.02
N GLY A 721 31.02 -15.98 19.05
CA GLY A 721 30.64 -14.75 18.44
C GLY A 721 30.26 -13.59 19.33
N ASN A 722 31.10 -12.56 19.31
CA ASN A 722 30.82 -11.24 19.90
C ASN A 722 30.90 -10.12 18.87
N GLN A 723 30.85 -10.45 17.57
CA GLN A 723 30.94 -9.46 16.50
C GLN A 723 29.57 -8.89 16.18
N ALA A 724 29.59 -7.64 15.72
CA ALA A 724 28.41 -6.94 15.35
C ALA A 724 28.30 -6.81 13.83
N THR A 725 27.06 -6.94 13.32
CA THR A 725 26.70 -6.49 11.98
C THR A 725 26.39 -4.99 12.06
N ILE A 726 27.12 -4.19 11.30
CA ILE A 726 26.92 -2.74 11.25
C ILE A 726 26.17 -2.41 9.98
N LEU A 727 25.00 -1.79 10.10
CA LEU A 727 24.13 -1.40 8.99
C LEU A 727 23.78 0.07 9.07
N ASP A 728 23.78 0.72 7.92
CA ASP A 728 23.20 2.05 7.76
C ASP A 728 21.68 1.89 7.64
N LEU A 729 20.92 2.45 8.58
CA LEU A 729 19.46 2.33 8.65
C LEU A 729 18.73 3.47 7.93
N GLN A 730 19.47 4.45 7.42
CA GLN A 730 18.94 5.39 6.46
C GLN A 730 18.83 4.69 5.11
N LEU A 731 17.60 4.39 4.68
CA LEU A 731 17.36 3.87 3.34
C LEU A 731 17.78 4.95 2.31
N PRO A 732 18.66 4.61 1.35
CA PRO A 732 19.15 5.57 0.36
C PRO A 732 18.02 6.08 -0.55
N SER A 733 18.26 7.20 -1.19
CA SER A 733 17.48 7.62 -2.36
C SER A 733 17.75 6.69 -3.54
N TYR A 734 16.78 6.56 -4.43
CA TYR A 734 16.93 5.78 -5.66
C TYR A 734 16.23 6.46 -6.84
N GLU A 735 16.65 6.10 -8.04
CA GLU A 735 16.09 6.55 -9.31
C GLU A 735 15.62 5.36 -10.13
N LEU A 736 14.37 5.39 -10.61
CA LEU A 736 13.85 4.40 -11.56
C LEU A 736 13.63 5.06 -12.91
N VAL A 737 14.14 4.42 -13.96
CA VAL A 737 13.97 4.85 -15.34
C VAL A 737 13.23 3.77 -16.10
N ASN A 738 12.11 4.13 -16.75
CA ASN A 738 11.36 3.24 -17.60
C ASN A 738 11.31 3.78 -19.03
N LEU A 739 11.33 2.87 -19.99
CA LEU A 739 11.24 3.17 -21.42
C LEU A 739 10.26 2.22 -22.07
N SER A 740 9.37 2.75 -22.92
CA SER A 740 8.50 1.94 -23.75
C SER A 740 8.39 2.50 -25.16
N ALA A 741 8.17 1.64 -26.14
CA ALA A 741 7.86 2.00 -27.51
C ALA A 741 6.70 1.13 -28.00
N GLY A 742 5.76 1.72 -28.71
CA GLY A 742 4.58 0.99 -29.19
C GLY A 742 4.13 1.41 -30.55
N LEU A 743 3.33 0.54 -31.17
CA LEU A 743 2.61 0.75 -32.41
C LEU A 743 1.12 0.61 -32.13
N ASN A 744 0.37 1.64 -32.48
CA ASN A 744 -1.09 1.64 -32.41
C ASN A 744 -1.65 1.59 -33.84
N LEU A 745 -2.41 0.56 -34.15
CA LEU A 745 -3.07 0.37 -35.42
C LEU A 745 -4.55 0.75 -35.33
N GLN A 746 -5.06 1.41 -36.33
CA GLN A 746 -6.45 1.91 -36.34
C GLN A 746 -7.52 0.81 -36.20
N ASP A 747 -7.16 -0.45 -36.47
CA ASP A 747 -8.07 -1.59 -36.29
C ASP A 747 -8.16 -2.04 -34.80
N GLY A 748 -7.55 -1.30 -33.89
CA GLY A 748 -7.55 -1.56 -32.45
C GLY A 748 -6.48 -2.55 -31.98
N LEU A 749 -5.45 -2.78 -32.76
CA LEU A 749 -4.27 -3.57 -32.37
C LEU A 749 -3.17 -2.65 -31.83
N ASP A 750 -2.71 -2.89 -30.62
CA ASP A 750 -1.55 -2.27 -30.00
C ASP A 750 -0.45 -3.32 -29.79
N VAL A 751 0.81 -2.94 -30.09
CA VAL A 751 2.00 -3.73 -29.73
C VAL A 751 2.98 -2.83 -29.01
N ILE A 752 3.38 -3.21 -27.80
CA ILE A 752 4.23 -2.39 -26.91
C ILE A 752 5.43 -3.22 -26.50
N VAL A 753 6.63 -2.68 -26.62
CA VAL A 753 7.85 -3.21 -26.01
C VAL A 753 8.27 -2.25 -24.91
N TYR A 754 8.67 -2.78 -23.76
CA TYR A 754 9.04 -1.94 -22.63
C TYR A 754 10.24 -2.48 -21.86
N ALA A 755 10.91 -1.60 -21.15
CA ALA A 755 11.92 -1.90 -20.14
C ALA A 755 11.64 -1.04 -18.90
N ASN A 756 11.22 -1.68 -17.81
CA ASN A 756 11.05 -1.06 -16.51
C ASN A 756 12.34 -1.22 -15.71
N ASN A 757 12.67 -0.23 -14.85
CA ASN A 757 13.93 -0.20 -14.11
C ASN A 757 15.14 -0.46 -15.03
N LEU A 758 15.25 0.33 -16.10
CA LEU A 758 16.19 0.14 -17.21
C LEU A 758 17.65 -0.09 -16.77
N PHE A 759 18.06 0.51 -15.66
CA PHE A 759 19.42 0.46 -15.14
C PHE A 759 19.63 -0.59 -14.04
N ASP A 760 18.62 -1.42 -13.77
CA ASP A 760 18.63 -2.47 -12.74
C ASP A 760 19.01 -1.94 -11.35
N GLU A 761 18.40 -0.81 -10.97
CA GLU A 761 18.53 -0.30 -9.60
C GLU A 761 17.94 -1.31 -8.61
N ASN A 762 18.56 -1.47 -7.43
CA ASN A 762 18.07 -2.31 -6.36
C ASN A 762 17.53 -1.44 -5.19
N PRO A 763 16.30 -0.91 -5.27
CA PRO A 763 15.75 -0.02 -4.25
C PRO A 763 15.55 -0.75 -2.93
N LEU A 764 16.16 -0.24 -1.85
CA LEU A 764 15.87 -0.70 -0.49
C LEU A 764 14.60 0.00 0.00
N LEU A 765 13.49 -0.75 0.10
CA LEU A 765 12.16 -0.21 0.38
C LEU A 765 11.88 -0.09 1.88
N SER A 766 12.26 -1.09 2.66
CA SER A 766 12.15 -1.08 4.12
C SER A 766 13.25 -1.94 4.74
N PHE A 767 13.64 -1.60 5.98
CA PHE A 767 14.52 -2.45 6.79
C PHE A 767 13.68 -3.46 7.56
N ASP A 768 13.97 -4.75 7.38
CA ASP A 768 13.34 -5.86 8.10
C ASP A 768 14.29 -6.40 9.16
N ARG A 769 13.80 -6.44 10.41
CA ARG A 769 14.55 -7.02 11.54
C ARG A 769 13.65 -7.97 12.31
N GLU A 770 14.15 -9.12 12.62
CA GLU A 770 13.44 -10.11 13.41
C GLU A 770 14.08 -10.24 14.78
N ARG A 771 13.24 -10.12 15.82
CA ARG A 771 13.65 -10.16 17.22
C ARG A 771 14.79 -9.16 17.56
N GLY A 772 14.62 -7.89 17.18
CA GLY A 772 15.60 -6.84 17.39
C GLY A 772 16.93 -7.03 16.64
N GLY A 773 16.98 -7.91 15.65
CA GLY A 773 18.18 -8.24 14.89
C GLY A 773 18.94 -9.44 15.41
N ARG A 774 18.41 -10.20 16.37
CA ARG A 774 19.04 -11.40 16.93
C ARG A 774 18.82 -12.63 16.04
N ALA A 775 17.72 -12.68 15.28
CA ALA A 775 17.40 -13.78 14.39
C ALA A 775 17.89 -13.50 12.97
N ARG A 776 17.48 -12.38 12.39
CA ARG A 776 17.89 -11.94 11.06
C ARG A 776 17.79 -10.42 10.89
N LEU A 777 18.51 -9.91 9.89
CA LEU A 777 18.51 -8.54 9.42
C LEU A 777 18.51 -8.54 7.90
N GLY A 778 17.70 -7.68 7.28
CA GLY A 778 17.62 -7.56 5.84
C GLY A 778 16.81 -6.37 5.39
N TYR A 779 16.54 -6.33 4.11
CA TYR A 779 15.73 -5.28 3.47
C TYR A 779 14.66 -5.92 2.59
N THR A 780 13.50 -5.29 2.52
CA THR A 780 12.59 -5.50 1.40
C THR A 780 13.11 -4.70 0.22
N VAL A 781 13.21 -5.33 -0.95
CA VAL A 781 13.79 -4.73 -2.15
C VAL A 781 12.77 -4.61 -3.27
N GLY A 782 13.01 -3.64 -4.17
CA GLY A 782 12.18 -3.42 -5.34
C GLY A 782 12.42 -4.44 -6.45
N GLN A 783 11.52 -4.43 -7.44
CA GLN A 783 11.62 -5.31 -8.61
C GLN A 783 12.83 -4.91 -9.48
N PRO A 784 13.63 -5.88 -9.96
CA PRO A 784 14.75 -5.62 -10.86
C PRO A 784 14.29 -5.17 -12.25
N ARG A 785 15.25 -4.93 -13.15
CA ARG A 785 14.94 -4.61 -14.54
C ARG A 785 14.03 -5.69 -15.13
N THR A 786 12.94 -5.22 -15.74
CA THR A 786 11.97 -6.08 -16.42
C THR A 786 11.81 -5.63 -17.86
N ILE A 787 12.01 -6.54 -18.80
CA ILE A 787 11.83 -6.29 -20.24
C ILE A 787 10.67 -7.15 -20.72
N GLY A 788 9.77 -6.56 -21.49
CA GLY A 788 8.60 -7.31 -21.95
C GLY A 788 7.96 -6.75 -23.21
N VAL A 789 7.02 -7.54 -23.72
CA VAL A 789 6.17 -7.20 -24.86
C VAL A 789 4.70 -7.39 -24.47
N THR A 790 3.88 -6.42 -24.82
CA THR A 790 2.42 -6.49 -24.65
C THR A 790 1.76 -6.37 -26.02
N VAL A 791 0.78 -7.23 -26.27
CA VAL A 791 -0.08 -7.17 -27.45
C VAL A 791 -1.52 -7.05 -26.97
N ARG A 792 -2.22 -6.03 -27.49
CA ARG A 792 -3.61 -5.73 -27.14
C ARG A 792 -4.43 -5.64 -28.40
N LYS A 793 -5.63 -6.25 -28.40
CA LYS A 793 -6.61 -6.16 -29.48
C LYS A 793 -7.96 -5.77 -28.91
N ALA A 794 -8.46 -4.60 -29.30
CA ALA A 794 -9.82 -4.14 -29.06
C ALA A 794 -10.74 -4.44 -30.25
N PHE A 795 -12.03 -4.68 -30.02
CA PHE A 795 -13.03 -4.95 -31.05
C PHE A 795 -14.43 -4.46 -30.63
#